data_90417db4f837bca62cf1b870b02848f5
#
_entry.id   90417db4f837bca62cf1b870b02848f5
#
_cell.length_a   1.000
_cell.length_b   1.000
_cell.length_c   1.000
_cell.angle_alpha   90.00
_cell.angle_beta   90.00
_cell.angle_gamma   90.00
#
_symmetry.space_group_name_H-M   'P 1'
#
loop_
_entity.id
_entity.type
_entity.pdbx_description
1 polymer ?
#
loop_
_entity_poly.entity_id
_entity_poly.type
_entity_poly.pdbx_seq_one_letter_code
_entity_poly.pdbx_strand_id
1 'polypeptide(L)'
;MGIGDTSAYLDINLMEVTEPISKTVKTPHIEKFAKEGMIFTDAHAPASMCSSTRYSLLTGRLAHRSYLKKQGWLPHGPNRPMIQRALTTLPEMLQSNDYFTGAVGKYHVGMDFDDGQGMPADEFDYKDVDFTKNILDGPTHHGFNEFFGVPGNTEDSLDTEPRIFIRNDRWTFTDRLKMKWTGLKYRAGQILSEPNWDLSQIGPNFLREGMQFIENASKKQKPFFLYYVPAANHYQRNTSGDYAVPESIDNQPVKGASRYTDGSKGGDREDMIIENDLAFGALLRKIQETDDPRDPGKKLIDNTLIIFTSDNGPNVGDNEGVNLESGGLRGKKAKLWEGGHRVPFILFWKNHIRASSINRNLFSLTDLYATLAEILNHSLKPSEAQDSLNSYDHWKNPKKIDERARYFFCHLGPPYENDAIAIRLGNKKVITKGGLAQAWTKDGSQGSSIASVSYNLNVDPYEKEDFSKKDLGSTKIVDQLIQIHNQGYSRQLSLPESKNLILDDGWHNLRNDITGSIGFEFKVKGNQVVSHLGMWDDHDREIPIRDPRGIPTEFGSDQPSRVGTKPRSIKGEHWIKLWEMKNSSFKEIGSVLINPEKSGQLDGEFRYLALKNPINLYTQSHYMLTMSTRAGDKDHFHDHVAFDGLSPLVNPMVSVIKSVMLKKNYPDQIFPIPSFADLHYDYSKFRVPVGPTLRFQ
;
A
#
# COMPACT_ATOMS: atom_id res chain seq x y z
N MET A 1 6.06 12.48 -10.69
CA MET A 1 7.20 12.86 -11.57
C MET A 1 7.72 11.64 -12.29
N GLY A 2 7.95 11.77 -13.60
CA GLY A 2 8.69 10.78 -14.38
C GLY A 2 10.18 11.12 -14.46
N ILE A 3 10.94 10.22 -15.05
CA ILE A 3 12.40 10.42 -15.25
C ILE A 3 12.69 11.61 -16.16
N GLY A 4 11.88 11.82 -17.21
CA GLY A 4 12.02 12.95 -18.12
C GLY A 4 11.58 14.31 -17.56
N ASP A 5 11.00 14.32 -16.37
CA ASP A 5 10.61 15.56 -15.68
C ASP A 5 11.78 16.28 -14.97
N THR A 6 13.00 15.72 -15.00
CA THR A 6 14.13 16.32 -14.30
C THR A 6 15.41 16.30 -15.16
N SER A 7 16.14 17.42 -15.15
CA SER A 7 17.43 17.52 -15.84
C SER A 7 18.55 16.69 -15.23
N ALA A 8 18.30 16.06 -14.10
CA ALA A 8 19.23 15.09 -13.51
C ALA A 8 19.51 13.88 -14.43
N TYR A 9 18.59 13.57 -15.33
CA TYR A 9 18.72 12.44 -16.28
C TYR A 9 19.04 12.88 -17.72
N LEU A 10 19.27 14.16 -17.95
CA LEU A 10 19.69 14.65 -19.27
C LEU A 10 20.97 13.93 -19.73
N ASP A 11 21.04 13.57 -21.00
CA ASP A 11 22.15 12.85 -21.63
C ASP A 11 22.43 11.44 -21.05
N ILE A 12 21.50 10.89 -20.28
CA ILE A 12 21.61 9.53 -19.72
C ILE A 12 20.78 8.54 -20.55
N ASN A 13 21.40 7.43 -20.93
CA ASN A 13 20.72 6.26 -21.47
C ASN A 13 20.12 5.47 -20.28
N LEU A 14 18.81 5.29 -20.27
CA LEU A 14 18.12 4.51 -19.24
C LEU A 14 18.43 3.01 -19.35
N MET A 15 18.58 2.53 -20.58
CA MET A 15 19.03 1.19 -20.91
C MET A 15 20.14 1.30 -21.97
N GLU A 16 20.97 0.28 -22.12
CA GLU A 16 22.09 0.33 -23.06
C GLU A 16 21.66 0.59 -24.53
N VAL A 17 20.44 0.19 -24.85
CA VAL A 17 19.88 0.28 -26.21
C VAL A 17 18.93 1.46 -26.41
N THR A 18 18.71 2.31 -25.40
CA THR A 18 17.92 3.53 -25.55
C THR A 18 18.81 4.71 -25.95
N GLU A 19 18.22 5.63 -26.71
CA GLU A 19 18.86 6.94 -26.90
C GLU A 19 18.95 7.68 -25.56
N PRO A 20 19.96 8.55 -25.43
CA PRO A 20 20.03 9.45 -24.28
C PRO A 20 18.81 10.37 -24.21
N ILE A 21 18.38 10.72 -22.99
CA ILE A 21 17.32 11.69 -22.82
C ILE A 21 17.80 13.06 -23.30
N SER A 22 17.19 13.57 -24.35
CA SER A 22 17.63 14.79 -25.06
C SER A 22 16.94 16.05 -24.57
N LYS A 23 15.80 15.93 -23.89
CA LYS A 23 15.01 17.06 -23.42
C LYS A 23 14.33 16.73 -22.10
N THR A 24 14.47 17.64 -21.12
CA THR A 24 13.86 17.54 -19.78
C THR A 24 13.49 18.92 -19.29
N VAL A 25 12.71 19.01 -18.21
CA VAL A 25 12.53 20.25 -17.45
C VAL A 25 13.81 20.56 -16.69
N LYS A 26 14.27 21.81 -16.71
CA LYS A 26 15.43 22.24 -15.91
C LYS A 26 15.09 22.21 -14.43
N THR A 27 15.78 21.39 -13.66
CA THR A 27 15.63 21.22 -12.21
C THR A 27 17.00 21.35 -11.55
N PRO A 28 17.51 22.59 -11.39
CA PRO A 28 18.92 22.82 -11.03
C PRO A 28 19.33 22.25 -9.68
N HIS A 29 18.41 22.18 -8.70
CA HIS A 29 18.73 21.62 -7.39
C HIS A 29 18.83 20.09 -7.42
N ILE A 30 17.87 19.43 -8.09
CA ILE A 30 17.87 17.97 -8.28
C ILE A 30 19.07 17.56 -9.17
N GLU A 31 19.37 18.32 -10.22
CA GLU A 31 20.51 18.09 -11.09
C GLU A 31 21.85 18.21 -10.33
N LYS A 32 22.01 19.24 -9.51
CA LYS A 32 23.21 19.39 -8.67
C LYS A 32 23.32 18.22 -7.69
N PHE A 33 22.25 17.86 -7.03
CA PHE A 33 22.20 16.72 -6.12
C PHE A 33 22.60 15.40 -6.81
N ALA A 34 22.13 15.18 -8.02
CA ALA A 34 22.47 14.02 -8.84
C ALA A 34 23.97 13.95 -9.18
N LYS A 35 24.58 15.10 -9.46
CA LYS A 35 26.04 15.19 -9.71
C LYS A 35 26.89 14.88 -8.47
N GLU A 36 26.35 15.13 -7.29
CA GLU A 36 27.02 14.85 -6.02
C GLU A 36 26.67 13.44 -5.50
N GLY A 37 25.65 12.79 -6.03
CA GLY A 37 25.13 11.52 -5.63
C GLY A 37 25.34 10.37 -6.62
N MET A 38 24.48 9.36 -6.50
CA MET A 38 24.36 8.21 -7.38
C MET A 38 22.99 8.21 -8.05
N ILE A 39 22.97 8.13 -9.36
CA ILE A 39 21.75 8.04 -10.17
C ILE A 39 21.46 6.57 -10.48
N PHE A 40 20.22 6.15 -10.29
CA PHE A 40 19.75 4.85 -10.76
C PHE A 40 18.99 5.00 -12.07
N THR A 41 19.35 4.21 -13.06
CA THR A 41 18.66 4.20 -14.34
C THR A 41 17.58 3.12 -14.42
N ASP A 42 17.58 2.15 -13.48
CA ASP A 42 16.65 1.02 -13.45
C ASP A 42 15.97 0.87 -12.08
N ALA A 43 15.50 2.00 -11.53
CA ALA A 43 14.74 2.03 -10.29
C ALA A 43 13.24 2.14 -10.58
N HIS A 44 12.43 1.42 -9.80
CA HIS A 44 11.02 1.25 -10.06
C HIS A 44 10.17 1.43 -8.82
N ALA A 45 9.02 2.08 -9.01
CA ALA A 45 7.89 1.93 -8.11
C ALA A 45 7.34 0.50 -8.21
N PRO A 46 7.04 -0.19 -7.09
CA PRO A 46 6.49 -1.55 -7.11
C PRO A 46 5.08 -1.64 -7.69
N ALA A 47 4.43 -0.50 -7.82
CA ALA A 47 3.16 -0.34 -8.51
C ALA A 47 3.15 0.96 -9.29
N SER A 48 2.38 1.04 -10.38
CA SER A 48 2.24 2.29 -11.13
C SER A 48 1.15 3.22 -10.57
N MET A 49 0.86 3.11 -9.26
CA MET A 49 -0.16 3.88 -8.53
C MET A 49 0.34 4.32 -7.15
N CYS A 50 -0.11 5.51 -6.72
CA CYS A 50 0.36 6.16 -5.49
C CYS A 50 0.24 5.32 -4.23
N SER A 51 -0.99 4.95 -3.82
CA SER A 51 -1.25 4.26 -2.55
C SER A 51 -0.57 2.90 -2.49
N SER A 52 -0.58 2.16 -3.59
CA SER A 52 0.07 0.85 -3.68
C SER A 52 1.59 0.94 -3.48
N THR A 53 2.23 1.93 -4.10
CA THR A 53 3.67 2.17 -3.91
C THR A 53 3.99 2.63 -2.50
N ARG A 54 3.19 3.56 -1.93
CA ARG A 54 3.38 4.06 -0.57
C ARG A 54 3.23 2.97 0.47
N TYR A 55 2.20 2.11 0.33
CA TYR A 55 2.06 0.91 1.14
C TYR A 55 3.31 0.03 1.07
N SER A 56 3.78 -0.27 -0.15
CA SER A 56 4.93 -1.15 -0.35
C SER A 56 6.23 -0.56 0.20
N LEU A 57 6.44 0.75 0.06
CA LEU A 57 7.60 1.45 0.62
C LEU A 57 7.58 1.41 2.16
N LEU A 58 6.42 1.69 2.76
CA LEU A 58 6.30 1.78 4.22
C LEU A 58 6.29 0.42 4.91
N THR A 59 5.91 -0.66 4.23
CA THR A 59 5.78 -1.99 4.83
C THR A 59 6.80 -3.01 4.33
N GLY A 60 7.51 -2.72 3.23
CA GLY A 60 8.33 -3.72 2.55
C GLY A 60 7.51 -4.89 1.96
N ARG A 61 6.20 -4.69 1.75
CA ARG A 61 5.26 -5.70 1.24
C ARG A 61 4.59 -5.20 -0.02
N LEU A 62 4.30 -6.09 -0.95
CA LEU A 62 3.59 -5.76 -2.19
C LEU A 62 2.11 -5.46 -1.89
N ALA A 63 1.54 -4.49 -2.60
CA ALA A 63 0.21 -3.96 -2.30
C ALA A 63 -0.94 -4.99 -2.38
N HIS A 64 -0.79 -6.04 -3.20
CA HIS A 64 -1.77 -7.13 -3.27
C HIS A 64 -1.85 -7.96 -1.97
N ARG A 65 -0.94 -7.76 -1.02
CA ARG A 65 -1.01 -8.35 0.33
C ARG A 65 -1.82 -7.53 1.32
N SER A 66 -2.27 -6.35 0.93
CA SER A 66 -3.29 -5.61 1.68
C SER A 66 -4.69 -6.17 1.41
N TYR A 67 -5.69 -5.68 2.14
CA TYR A 67 -7.08 -6.03 1.86
C TYR A 67 -7.55 -5.62 0.44
N LEU A 68 -6.83 -4.69 -0.22
CA LEU A 68 -7.10 -4.24 -1.59
C LEU A 68 -6.49 -5.15 -2.66
N LYS A 69 -6.46 -6.44 -2.46
CA LYS A 69 -5.78 -7.46 -3.28
C LYS A 69 -5.83 -7.22 -4.78
N LYS A 70 -7.04 -7.08 -5.34
CA LYS A 70 -7.24 -6.91 -6.78
C LYS A 70 -7.10 -5.46 -7.21
N GLN A 71 -7.57 -4.55 -6.39
CA GLN A 71 -7.62 -3.14 -6.71
C GLN A 71 -6.25 -2.47 -6.53
N GLY A 72 -5.52 -2.83 -5.48
CA GLY A 72 -4.17 -2.39 -5.20
C GLY A 72 -3.98 -0.89 -5.00
N TRP A 73 -5.05 -0.10 -4.97
CA TRP A 73 -5.01 1.33 -4.73
C TRP A 73 -6.24 1.81 -3.96
N LEU A 74 -6.07 2.84 -3.14
CA LEU A 74 -7.18 3.46 -2.43
C LEU A 74 -7.95 4.42 -3.33
N PRO A 75 -9.29 4.33 -3.36
CA PRO A 75 -10.11 5.36 -3.96
C PRO A 75 -9.99 6.68 -3.19
N HIS A 76 -10.64 7.71 -3.68
CA HIS A 76 -10.75 8.99 -2.97
C HIS A 76 -11.82 8.89 -1.87
N GLY A 77 -11.65 9.67 -0.82
CA GLY A 77 -12.54 9.72 0.32
C GLY A 77 -11.95 9.10 1.59
N PRO A 78 -12.68 9.11 2.70
CA PRO A 78 -12.28 8.36 3.89
C PRO A 78 -12.13 6.89 3.52
N ASN A 79 -10.99 6.32 3.84
CA ASN A 79 -10.71 4.93 3.59
C ASN A 79 -9.98 4.32 4.76
N ARG A 80 -10.34 3.12 5.14
CA ARG A 80 -9.63 2.40 6.19
C ARG A 80 -8.14 2.24 5.83
N PRO A 81 -7.26 2.16 6.82
CA PRO A 81 -5.85 1.97 6.61
C PRO A 81 -5.54 0.70 5.80
N MET A 82 -4.71 0.83 4.76
CA MET A 82 -4.13 -0.34 4.07
C MET A 82 -3.14 -1.07 4.98
N ILE A 83 -2.50 -0.34 5.89
CA ILE A 83 -1.50 -0.87 6.80
C ILE A 83 -2.23 -1.36 8.05
N GLN A 84 -2.21 -2.66 8.28
CA GLN A 84 -2.74 -3.25 9.52
C GLN A 84 -1.81 -2.91 10.69
N ARG A 85 -2.36 -2.63 11.87
CA ARG A 85 -1.58 -2.31 13.08
C ARG A 85 -0.61 -3.41 13.53
N ALA A 86 -0.87 -4.64 13.13
CA ALA A 86 0.01 -5.77 13.42
C ALA A 86 1.27 -5.81 12.54
N LEU A 87 1.35 -5.00 11.48
CA LEU A 87 2.49 -4.93 10.60
C LEU A 87 3.52 -3.95 11.15
N THR A 88 4.75 -4.37 11.27
CA THR A 88 5.87 -3.46 11.55
C THR A 88 6.18 -2.66 10.29
N THR A 89 6.02 -1.36 10.36
CA THR A 89 6.33 -0.45 9.26
C THR A 89 7.80 -0.02 9.25
N LEU A 90 8.24 0.56 8.14
CA LEU A 90 9.58 1.15 8.05
C LEU A 90 9.83 2.22 9.14
N PRO A 91 8.91 3.18 9.41
CA PRO A 91 9.11 4.11 10.52
C PRO A 91 9.17 3.42 11.89
N GLU A 92 8.38 2.39 12.17
CA GLU A 92 8.44 1.64 13.42
C GLU A 92 9.77 0.89 13.58
N MET A 93 10.27 0.28 12.51
CA MET A 93 11.60 -0.33 12.50
C MET A 93 12.67 0.71 12.80
N LEU A 94 12.60 1.90 12.20
CA LEU A 94 13.52 2.99 12.46
C LEU A 94 13.40 3.50 13.90
N GLN A 95 12.19 3.65 14.45
CA GLN A 95 11.99 3.99 15.87
C GLN A 95 12.63 2.95 16.81
N SER A 96 12.51 1.66 16.48
CA SER A 96 13.14 0.59 17.27
C SER A 96 14.68 0.67 17.25
N ASN A 97 15.24 1.42 16.30
CA ASN A 97 16.66 1.75 16.18
C ASN A 97 16.95 3.22 16.60
N ASP A 98 16.12 3.77 17.48
CA ASP A 98 16.25 5.08 18.13
C ASP A 98 16.10 6.30 17.21
N TYR A 99 15.52 6.15 16.02
CA TYR A 99 15.23 7.27 15.12
C TYR A 99 14.03 8.10 15.60
N PHE A 100 14.13 9.42 15.44
CA PHE A 100 13.00 10.32 15.49
C PHE A 100 12.38 10.43 14.09
N THR A 101 11.11 10.09 13.94
CA THR A 101 10.49 9.88 12.64
C THR A 101 9.42 10.93 12.34
N GLY A 102 9.37 11.43 11.13
CA GLY A 102 8.34 12.37 10.69
C GLY A 102 7.87 12.12 9.26
N ALA A 103 6.61 12.47 9.01
CA ALA A 103 6.08 12.53 7.67
C ALA A 103 5.45 13.88 7.40
N VAL A 104 5.72 14.44 6.21
CA VAL A 104 5.14 15.69 5.77
C VAL A 104 4.60 15.51 4.36
N GLY A 105 3.30 15.83 4.18
CA GLY A 105 2.68 15.82 2.87
C GLY A 105 1.54 14.81 2.72
N LYS A 106 1.39 14.26 1.52
CA LYS A 106 0.34 13.31 1.17
C LYS A 106 0.62 11.92 1.75
N TYR A 107 -0.26 11.41 2.61
CA TYR A 107 -0.13 10.05 3.17
C TYR A 107 -0.63 8.95 2.21
N HIS A 108 -1.89 8.94 1.90
CA HIS A 108 -2.58 8.14 0.89
C HIS A 108 -2.41 6.60 1.03
N VAL A 109 -2.45 6.10 2.24
CA VAL A 109 -2.56 4.66 2.55
C VAL A 109 -3.72 4.37 3.51
N GLY A 110 -4.71 5.28 3.54
CA GLY A 110 -5.90 5.21 4.38
C GLY A 110 -5.69 5.72 5.79
N MET A 111 -6.77 6.18 6.39
CA MET A 111 -6.87 6.63 7.77
C MET A 111 -8.26 6.35 8.30
N ASP A 112 -8.38 5.99 9.57
CA ASP A 112 -9.66 5.90 10.26
C ASP A 112 -9.95 7.21 11.00
N PHE A 113 -11.06 7.84 10.64
CA PHE A 113 -11.56 9.05 11.26
C PHE A 113 -12.66 8.71 12.26
N ASP A 114 -12.74 9.45 13.36
CA ASP A 114 -13.73 9.23 14.42
C ASP A 114 -15.10 9.79 14.03
N ASP A 115 -16.16 9.03 14.24
CA ASP A 115 -17.56 9.43 14.04
C ASP A 115 -18.17 10.23 15.21
N GLY A 116 -17.36 10.55 16.23
CA GLY A 116 -17.77 11.21 17.48
C GLY A 116 -18.11 10.23 18.61
N GLN A 117 -18.16 8.94 18.32
CA GLN A 117 -18.44 7.89 19.29
C GLN A 117 -17.24 6.97 19.54
N GLY A 118 -16.09 7.28 18.93
CA GLY A 118 -14.90 6.45 19.01
C GLY A 118 -14.88 5.31 17.99
N MET A 119 -15.72 5.38 16.96
CA MET A 119 -15.81 4.39 15.89
C MET A 119 -15.35 5.02 14.57
N PRO A 120 -14.80 4.21 13.64
CA PRO A 120 -14.49 4.71 12.33
C PRO A 120 -15.73 5.24 11.61
N ALA A 121 -15.63 6.45 11.08
CA ALA A 121 -16.66 7.06 10.25
C ALA A 121 -16.82 6.29 8.92
N ASP A 122 -17.97 6.46 8.26
CA ASP A 122 -18.24 5.85 6.96
C ASP A 122 -17.14 6.19 5.94
N GLU A 123 -16.65 5.19 5.22
CA GLU A 123 -15.49 5.32 4.33
C GLU A 123 -15.66 6.33 3.20
N PHE A 124 -16.87 6.69 2.85
CA PHE A 124 -17.13 7.53 1.67
C PHE A 124 -17.83 8.83 1.97
N ASP A 125 -18.17 9.09 3.22
CA ASP A 125 -18.93 10.28 3.57
C ASP A 125 -18.32 11.01 4.77
N TYR A 126 -17.60 12.10 4.49
CA TYR A 126 -17.12 12.99 5.55
C TYR A 126 -18.21 13.67 6.38
N LYS A 127 -19.50 13.39 6.09
CA LYS A 127 -20.59 13.91 6.92
C LYS A 127 -20.58 13.30 8.31
N ASP A 128 -20.14 12.07 8.44
CA ASP A 128 -20.12 11.33 9.68
C ASP A 128 -18.82 11.54 10.47
N VAL A 129 -17.82 12.22 9.90
CA VAL A 129 -16.57 12.54 10.59
C VAL A 129 -16.77 13.64 11.62
N ASP A 130 -16.40 13.40 12.88
CA ASP A 130 -16.25 14.40 13.91
C ASP A 130 -14.85 15.02 13.93
N PHE A 131 -14.70 16.16 13.26
CA PHE A 131 -13.41 16.86 13.14
C PHE A 131 -12.85 17.37 14.49
N THR A 132 -13.61 17.28 15.59
CA THR A 132 -13.11 17.65 16.93
C THR A 132 -12.36 16.49 17.61
N LYS A 133 -12.46 15.30 17.07
CA LYS A 133 -11.84 14.09 17.60
C LYS A 133 -10.48 13.82 16.96
N ASN A 134 -9.71 12.98 17.62
CA ASN A 134 -8.45 12.49 17.08
C ASN A 134 -8.68 11.50 15.93
N ILE A 135 -7.70 11.38 15.06
CA ILE A 135 -7.63 10.32 14.07
C ILE A 135 -7.47 8.98 14.80
N LEU A 136 -8.33 8.01 14.51
CA LEU A 136 -8.30 6.70 15.18
C LEU A 136 -7.14 5.83 14.70
N ASP A 137 -6.83 5.91 13.40
CA ASP A 137 -5.69 5.22 12.80
C ASP A 137 -5.11 6.04 11.64
N GLY A 138 -3.80 6.23 11.66
CA GLY A 138 -3.11 7.08 10.70
C GLY A 138 -1.59 7.09 10.93
N PRO A 139 -0.86 8.04 10.36
CA PRO A 139 0.62 8.05 10.35
C PRO A 139 1.26 7.86 11.72
N THR A 140 0.74 8.51 12.76
CA THR A 140 1.29 8.42 14.12
C THR A 140 1.06 7.06 14.77
N HIS A 141 0.13 6.27 14.26
CA HIS A 141 -0.13 4.90 14.70
C HIS A 141 0.73 3.87 13.98
N HIS A 142 1.46 4.31 12.95
CA HIS A 142 2.33 3.50 12.10
C HIS A 142 3.79 3.99 12.13
N GLY A 143 4.23 4.49 13.30
CA GLY A 143 5.63 4.76 13.58
C GLY A 143 6.13 6.16 13.19
N PHE A 144 5.28 7.12 12.92
CA PHE A 144 5.70 8.51 12.81
C PHE A 144 5.49 9.27 14.12
N ASN A 145 6.55 9.89 14.66
CA ASN A 145 6.46 10.73 15.85
C ASN A 145 5.76 12.06 15.55
N GLU A 146 5.98 12.60 14.35
CA GLU A 146 5.31 13.82 13.87
C GLU A 146 4.73 13.58 12.47
N PHE A 147 3.54 14.12 12.25
CA PHE A 147 2.91 14.16 10.94
C PHE A 147 2.31 15.54 10.68
N PHE A 148 2.51 16.06 9.48
CA PHE A 148 1.73 17.17 8.95
C PHE A 148 1.40 16.91 7.48
N GLY A 149 0.12 16.92 7.13
CA GLY A 149 -0.24 16.64 5.74
C GLY A 149 -1.72 16.49 5.50
N VAL A 150 -2.01 15.74 4.45
CA VAL A 150 -3.36 15.45 3.98
C VAL A 150 -3.54 13.93 3.82
N PRO A 151 -4.78 13.41 3.99
CA PRO A 151 -5.04 11.98 3.91
C PRO A 151 -4.69 11.39 2.54
N GLY A 152 -4.95 12.12 1.46
CA GLY A 152 -4.74 11.64 0.11
C GLY A 152 -4.61 12.76 -0.92
N ASN A 153 -5.45 12.76 -1.94
CA ASN A 153 -5.44 13.75 -2.99
C ASN A 153 -6.20 15.03 -2.57
N THR A 154 -5.88 16.16 -3.16
CA THR A 154 -6.44 17.47 -2.76
C THR A 154 -6.95 18.30 -3.95
N GLU A 155 -7.03 17.71 -5.12
CA GLU A 155 -7.48 18.41 -6.32
C GLU A 155 -8.97 18.76 -6.28
N ASP A 156 -9.32 19.98 -6.71
CA ASP A 156 -10.70 20.46 -6.77
C ASP A 156 -11.54 19.78 -7.86
N SER A 157 -10.87 19.18 -8.84
CA SER A 157 -11.54 18.54 -9.98
C SER A 157 -12.05 17.13 -9.70
N LEU A 158 -11.72 16.56 -8.53
CA LEU A 158 -12.14 15.24 -8.11
C LEU A 158 -12.83 15.31 -6.74
N ASP A 159 -13.75 14.39 -6.47
CA ASP A 159 -14.25 14.15 -5.12
C ASP A 159 -13.12 13.54 -4.31
N THR A 160 -12.45 14.35 -3.52
CA THR A 160 -11.24 14.01 -2.82
C THR A 160 -11.41 14.25 -1.32
N GLU A 161 -10.37 14.03 -0.59
CA GLU A 161 -10.29 14.24 0.85
C GLU A 161 -10.63 15.67 1.23
N PRO A 162 -11.02 15.90 2.49
CA PRO A 162 -11.34 17.25 2.96
C PRO A 162 -10.12 18.16 2.83
N ARG A 163 -10.38 19.39 2.46
CA ARG A 163 -9.37 20.44 2.35
C ARG A 163 -9.09 21.04 3.71
N ILE A 164 -8.50 20.21 4.55
CA ILE A 164 -8.09 20.53 5.91
C ILE A 164 -6.82 19.74 6.16
N PHE A 165 -5.82 20.38 6.73
CA PHE A 165 -4.61 19.67 7.11
C PHE A 165 -4.83 18.83 8.39
N ILE A 166 -3.98 17.84 8.55
CA ILE A 166 -3.87 17.03 9.76
C ILE A 166 -2.49 17.30 10.36
N ARG A 167 -2.44 17.50 11.67
CA ARG A 167 -1.21 17.56 12.46
C ARG A 167 -1.21 16.43 13.47
N ASN A 168 -0.31 15.51 13.32
CA ASN A 168 -0.23 14.26 14.09
C ASN A 168 -1.53 13.44 13.95
N ASP A 169 -2.34 13.42 14.97
CA ASP A 169 -3.64 12.74 15.03
C ASP A 169 -4.83 13.72 15.06
N ARG A 170 -4.63 15.00 14.70
CA ARG A 170 -5.65 16.04 14.83
C ARG A 170 -5.83 16.84 13.55
N TRP A 171 -7.07 17.18 13.28
CA TRP A 171 -7.40 18.14 12.26
C TRP A 171 -6.94 19.54 12.68
N THR A 172 -6.38 20.31 11.75
CA THR A 172 -5.93 21.70 12.02
C THR A 172 -7.09 22.70 12.09
N PHE A 173 -8.24 22.32 11.56
CA PHE A 173 -9.47 23.10 11.60
C PHE A 173 -10.66 22.21 12.01
N THR A 174 -11.41 22.64 13.03
CA THR A 174 -12.45 21.79 13.66
C THR A 174 -13.84 22.43 13.69
N ASP A 175 -13.97 23.71 13.37
CA ASP A 175 -15.25 24.42 13.39
C ASP A 175 -16.11 24.07 12.15
N ARG A 176 -16.87 22.99 12.24
CA ARG A 176 -17.69 22.48 11.15
C ARG A 176 -18.70 23.48 10.62
N LEU A 177 -19.20 24.41 11.46
CA LEU A 177 -20.16 25.43 11.04
C LEU A 177 -19.54 26.46 10.10
N LYS A 178 -18.24 26.65 10.15
CA LYS A 178 -17.49 27.53 9.27
C LYS A 178 -16.90 26.83 8.05
N MET A 179 -16.89 25.50 8.03
CA MET A 179 -16.46 24.75 6.87
C MET A 179 -17.38 25.00 5.69
N LYS A 180 -16.80 25.06 4.51
CA LYS A 180 -17.53 25.28 3.26
C LYS A 180 -17.51 24.01 2.43
N TRP A 181 -18.64 23.73 1.81
CA TRP A 181 -18.72 22.74 0.77
C TRP A 181 -18.27 23.38 -0.54
N THR A 182 -17.11 22.99 -1.05
CA THR A 182 -16.49 23.57 -2.25
C THR A 182 -16.20 22.45 -3.26
N GLY A 183 -15.93 22.85 -4.51
CA GLY A 183 -15.58 21.94 -5.58
C GLY A 183 -16.70 21.65 -6.56
N LEU A 184 -16.40 20.92 -7.60
CA LEU A 184 -17.37 20.46 -8.59
C LEU A 184 -18.26 19.40 -7.95
N LYS A 185 -19.57 19.47 -8.19
CA LYS A 185 -20.50 18.38 -7.88
C LYS A 185 -20.13 17.17 -8.74
N TYR A 186 -19.23 16.36 -8.28
CA TYR A 186 -18.93 15.10 -8.92
C TYR A 186 -19.60 13.98 -8.12
N ARG A 187 -20.67 13.43 -8.69
CA ARG A 187 -21.42 12.23 -8.29
C ARG A 187 -22.16 12.17 -6.97
N ALA A 188 -21.79 12.78 -5.91
CA ALA A 188 -22.55 12.82 -4.65
C ALA A 188 -21.98 13.81 -3.65
N GLY A 189 -20.82 14.34 -3.89
CA GLY A 189 -20.07 15.05 -2.88
C GLY A 189 -19.81 16.50 -3.21
N GLN A 190 -20.09 17.32 -2.26
CA GLN A 190 -19.42 18.58 -2.08
C GLN A 190 -18.17 18.26 -1.27
N ILE A 191 -17.04 18.89 -1.60
CA ILE A 191 -15.80 18.72 -0.85
C ILE A 191 -15.82 19.66 0.35
N LEU A 192 -15.61 19.13 1.52
CA LEU A 192 -15.55 19.90 2.75
C LEU A 192 -14.19 20.62 2.84
N SER A 193 -14.22 21.91 3.09
CA SER A 193 -13.03 22.77 3.11
C SER A 193 -13.04 23.73 4.29
N GLU A 194 -11.89 23.94 4.91
CA GLU A 194 -11.70 25.08 5.81
C GLU A 194 -11.84 26.40 5.03
N PRO A 195 -12.22 27.52 5.70
CA PRO A 195 -12.56 28.77 5.02
C PRO A 195 -11.44 29.39 4.17
N ASN A 196 -10.21 29.17 4.56
CA ASN A 196 -9.02 29.80 3.95
C ASN A 196 -8.18 28.79 3.14
N TRP A 197 -8.76 27.67 2.75
CA TRP A 197 -8.04 26.71 1.94
C TRP A 197 -7.62 27.30 0.59
N ASP A 198 -6.35 27.16 0.28
CA ASP A 198 -5.76 27.57 -0.99
C ASP A 198 -4.87 26.44 -1.53
N LEU A 199 -5.27 25.85 -2.66
CA LEU A 199 -4.53 24.78 -3.30
C LEU A 199 -3.10 25.16 -3.67
N SER A 200 -2.86 26.42 -4.03
CA SER A 200 -1.52 26.90 -4.39
C SER A 200 -0.57 26.96 -3.17
N GLN A 201 -1.12 26.95 -1.96
CA GLN A 201 -0.34 27.03 -0.73
C GLN A 201 0.01 25.68 -0.12
N ILE A 202 -0.39 24.57 -0.75
CA ILE A 202 -0.08 23.20 -0.22
C ILE A 202 1.43 22.98 -0.17
N GLY A 203 2.14 23.19 -1.27
CA GLY A 203 3.58 23.01 -1.33
C GLY A 203 4.36 23.94 -0.41
N PRO A 204 4.10 25.27 -0.40
CA PRO A 204 4.68 26.17 0.59
C PRO A 204 4.45 25.76 2.04
N ASN A 205 3.24 25.28 2.38
CA ASN A 205 2.95 24.78 3.72
C ASN A 205 3.76 23.52 4.04
N PHE A 206 3.83 22.55 3.12
CA PHE A 206 4.62 21.35 3.34
C PHE A 206 6.11 21.66 3.48
N LEU A 207 6.65 22.59 2.67
CA LEU A 207 8.06 22.99 2.82
C LEU A 207 8.31 23.57 4.20
N ARG A 208 7.49 24.51 4.67
CA ARG A 208 7.61 25.11 6.01
C ARG A 208 7.64 24.03 7.10
N GLU A 209 6.71 23.08 7.05
CA GLU A 209 6.62 22.00 8.04
C GLU A 209 7.78 21.00 7.94
N GLY A 210 8.27 20.72 6.72
CA GLY A 210 9.46 19.90 6.52
C GLY A 210 10.72 20.52 7.11
N MET A 211 10.89 21.84 6.91
CA MET A 211 12.00 22.59 7.53
C MET A 211 11.88 22.64 9.06
N GLN A 212 10.64 22.81 9.57
CA GLN A 212 10.38 22.80 11.00
C GLN A 212 10.69 21.42 11.64
N PHE A 213 10.33 20.32 10.93
CA PHE A 213 10.67 18.98 11.38
C PHE A 213 12.18 18.79 11.50
N ILE A 214 12.96 19.20 10.49
CA ILE A 214 14.42 19.11 10.52
C ILE A 214 14.98 19.88 11.72
N GLU A 215 14.45 21.08 11.98
CA GLU A 215 14.84 21.88 13.14
C GLU A 215 14.46 21.20 14.48
N ASN A 216 13.26 20.62 14.57
CA ASN A 216 12.84 19.86 15.76
C ASN A 216 13.73 18.63 15.98
N ALA A 217 14.02 17.88 14.91
CA ALA A 217 14.83 16.68 14.94
C ALA A 217 16.27 17.00 15.38
N SER A 218 16.84 18.10 14.89
CA SER A 218 18.21 18.53 15.28
C SER A 218 18.37 18.84 16.79
N LYS A 219 17.25 19.03 17.51
CA LYS A 219 17.25 19.26 18.98
C LYS A 219 17.14 17.95 19.80
N LYS A 220 16.89 16.80 19.14
CA LYS A 220 16.53 15.53 19.81
C LYS A 220 17.71 14.66 20.21
N GLN A 221 18.94 14.95 19.82
CA GLN A 221 20.10 14.09 20.06
C GLN A 221 19.96 12.64 19.51
N LYS A 222 19.08 12.47 18.49
CA LYS A 222 18.75 11.20 17.86
C LYS A 222 18.93 11.30 16.35
N PRO A 223 19.21 10.18 15.66
CA PRO A 223 19.05 10.16 14.21
C PRO A 223 17.60 10.43 13.86
N PHE A 224 17.36 10.95 12.66
CA PHE A 224 15.98 11.23 12.21
C PHE A 224 15.67 10.57 10.85
N PHE A 225 14.39 10.36 10.63
CA PHE A 225 13.84 9.97 9.35
C PHE A 225 12.73 10.94 8.97
N LEU A 226 12.84 11.59 7.82
CA LEU A 226 11.80 12.44 7.25
C LEU A 226 11.28 11.82 5.96
N TYR A 227 10.00 11.48 5.93
CA TYR A 227 9.26 11.09 4.74
C TYR A 227 8.52 12.32 4.20
N TYR A 228 9.20 13.07 3.29
CA TYR A 228 8.65 14.29 2.68
C TYR A 228 7.97 13.97 1.36
N VAL A 229 6.67 14.26 1.23
CA VAL A 229 5.84 13.84 0.13
C VAL A 229 5.06 15.02 -0.44
N PRO A 230 5.65 15.81 -1.34
CA PRO A 230 4.98 16.96 -1.91
C PRO A 230 3.75 16.56 -2.74
N ALA A 231 2.77 17.45 -2.84
CA ALA A 231 1.59 17.26 -3.66
C ALA A 231 1.76 17.81 -5.08
N ALA A 232 2.72 18.70 -5.29
CA ALA A 232 3.01 19.31 -6.59
C ALA A 232 3.22 18.25 -7.69
N ASN A 233 2.81 18.58 -8.91
CA ASN A 233 2.83 17.71 -10.09
C ASN A 233 1.82 16.53 -10.05
N HIS A 234 0.94 16.44 -9.04
CA HIS A 234 -0.20 15.55 -9.04
C HIS A 234 -1.46 16.36 -9.25
N TYR A 235 -2.09 16.39 -10.38
CA TYR A 235 -3.40 17.01 -10.68
C TYR A 235 -3.93 18.08 -9.69
N GLN A 236 -3.10 18.90 -9.08
CA GLN A 236 -3.56 20.00 -8.24
C GLN A 236 -4.27 21.04 -9.12
N ARG A 237 -5.43 20.63 -9.64
CA ARG A 237 -6.25 21.47 -10.51
C ARG A 237 -7.41 22.04 -9.73
N ASN A 238 -7.66 23.30 -9.96
CA ASN A 238 -8.85 23.98 -9.47
C ASN A 238 -10.11 23.50 -10.19
N THR A 239 -11.25 24.04 -9.83
CA THR A 239 -12.56 23.72 -10.45
C THR A 239 -12.63 24.03 -11.95
N SER A 240 -11.78 24.92 -12.47
CA SER A 240 -11.68 25.23 -13.90
C SER A 240 -10.76 24.27 -14.66
N GLY A 241 -10.07 23.39 -13.95
CA GLY A 241 -9.13 22.44 -14.55
C GLY A 241 -7.70 22.99 -14.68
N ASP A 242 -7.41 24.19 -14.19
CA ASP A 242 -6.09 24.81 -14.20
C ASP A 242 -5.25 24.30 -13.02
N TYR A 243 -3.95 24.16 -13.19
CA TYR A 243 -3.05 23.85 -12.09
C TYR A 243 -2.98 25.02 -11.09
N ALA A 244 -3.07 24.72 -9.81
CA ALA A 244 -2.94 25.69 -8.72
C ALA A 244 -1.45 25.90 -8.39
N VAL A 245 -0.75 26.60 -9.28
CA VAL A 245 0.68 26.89 -9.15
C VAL A 245 0.88 28.03 -8.16
N PRO A 246 1.75 27.90 -7.13
CA PRO A 246 2.08 29.02 -6.25
C PRO A 246 2.87 30.10 -7.01
N GLU A 247 2.72 31.36 -6.63
CA GLU A 247 3.53 32.44 -7.20
C GLU A 247 5.03 32.25 -6.88
N SER A 248 5.32 31.78 -5.66
CA SER A 248 6.69 31.49 -5.21
C SER A 248 6.74 30.43 -4.13
N ILE A 249 7.90 29.81 -3.95
CA ILE A 249 8.26 28.94 -2.82
C ILE A 249 9.69 29.29 -2.38
N ASP A 250 9.93 29.37 -1.07
CA ASP A 250 11.23 29.76 -0.52
C ASP A 250 11.78 31.08 -1.14
N ASN A 251 10.91 32.06 -1.34
CA ASN A 251 11.21 33.33 -1.99
C ASN A 251 11.72 33.23 -3.45
N GLN A 252 11.56 32.05 -4.09
CA GLN A 252 11.90 31.85 -5.50
C GLN A 252 10.63 31.76 -6.34
N PRO A 253 10.58 32.39 -7.53
CA PRO A 253 9.41 32.35 -8.39
C PRO A 253 9.16 30.92 -8.90
N VAL A 254 7.88 30.51 -8.93
CA VAL A 254 7.41 29.24 -9.46
C VAL A 254 6.60 29.44 -10.72
N LYS A 255 5.53 30.23 -10.63
CA LYS A 255 4.62 30.44 -11.75
C LYS A 255 5.32 31.11 -12.95
N GLY A 256 5.25 30.48 -14.11
CA GLY A 256 5.90 30.95 -15.33
C GLY A 256 7.44 30.77 -15.32
N ALA A 257 8.01 30.13 -14.30
CA ALA A 257 9.45 30.00 -14.16
C ALA A 257 10.05 28.82 -14.93
N SER A 258 9.24 27.79 -15.25
CA SER A 258 9.74 26.56 -15.88
C SER A 258 10.34 26.78 -17.26
N ARG A 259 11.43 26.07 -17.51
CA ARG A 259 12.11 25.99 -18.79
C ARG A 259 12.54 24.57 -19.06
N TYR A 260 12.47 24.16 -20.32
CA TYR A 260 13.12 22.96 -20.77
C TYR A 260 14.63 23.18 -20.98
N THR A 261 15.37 22.10 -21.13
CA THR A 261 16.83 22.14 -21.36
C THR A 261 17.22 22.79 -22.70
N ASP A 262 16.31 22.78 -23.68
CA ASP A 262 16.46 23.50 -24.96
C ASP A 262 16.12 24.99 -24.87
N GLY A 263 15.75 25.50 -23.68
CA GLY A 263 15.40 26.89 -23.44
C GLY A 263 13.93 27.21 -23.70
N SER A 264 13.14 26.32 -24.23
CA SER A 264 11.70 26.54 -24.43
C SER A 264 10.97 26.66 -23.10
N LYS A 265 9.89 27.46 -23.07
CA LYS A 265 9.07 27.69 -21.89
C LYS A 265 8.20 26.45 -21.62
N GLY A 266 8.11 26.06 -20.34
CA GLY A 266 7.13 25.07 -19.89
C GLY A 266 5.76 25.70 -19.60
N GLY A 267 4.80 24.86 -19.24
CA GLY A 267 3.47 25.26 -18.78
C GLY A 267 3.32 25.12 -17.27
N ASP A 268 2.10 25.25 -16.78
CA ASP A 268 1.79 25.20 -15.34
C ASP A 268 2.17 23.86 -14.70
N ARG A 269 2.10 22.76 -15.46
CA ARG A 269 2.55 21.44 -14.96
C ARG A 269 4.07 21.44 -14.72
N GLU A 270 4.83 22.01 -15.62
CA GLU A 270 6.29 22.13 -15.48
C GLU A 270 6.66 23.15 -14.38
N ASP A 271 5.85 24.17 -14.15
CA ASP A 271 6.00 25.08 -13.02
C ASP A 271 5.85 24.32 -11.69
N MET A 272 4.94 23.36 -11.58
CA MET A 272 4.84 22.49 -10.39
C MET A 272 6.06 21.55 -10.24
N ILE A 273 6.76 21.23 -11.31
CA ILE A 273 8.04 20.51 -11.22
C ILE A 273 9.11 21.45 -10.63
N ILE A 274 9.10 22.73 -10.99
CA ILE A 274 9.98 23.75 -10.39
C ILE A 274 9.66 23.93 -8.91
N GLU A 275 8.39 23.90 -8.52
CA GLU A 275 8.00 23.91 -7.09
C GLU A 275 8.68 22.77 -6.32
N ASN A 276 8.67 21.54 -6.88
CA ASN A 276 9.34 20.39 -6.27
C ASN A 276 10.87 20.58 -6.21
N ASP A 277 11.49 21.09 -7.27
CA ASP A 277 12.94 21.34 -7.32
C ASP A 277 13.37 22.37 -6.28
N LEU A 278 12.63 23.47 -6.15
CA LEU A 278 12.90 24.54 -5.19
C LEU A 278 12.67 24.06 -3.75
N ALA A 279 11.58 23.32 -3.49
CA ALA A 279 11.31 22.76 -2.18
C ALA A 279 12.43 21.77 -1.75
N PHE A 280 12.84 20.89 -2.67
CA PHE A 280 13.97 19.97 -2.44
C PHE A 280 15.27 20.75 -2.14
N GLY A 281 15.56 21.78 -2.94
CA GLY A 281 16.73 22.63 -2.74
C GLY A 281 16.73 23.33 -1.37
N ALA A 282 15.57 23.80 -0.90
CA ALA A 282 15.42 24.43 0.41
C ALA A 282 15.63 23.43 1.56
N LEU A 283 15.04 22.25 1.48
CA LEU A 283 15.27 21.19 2.47
C LEU A 283 16.75 20.76 2.51
N LEU A 284 17.37 20.60 1.35
CA LEU A 284 18.79 20.26 1.25
C LEU A 284 19.68 21.31 1.89
N ARG A 285 19.43 22.61 1.64
CA ARG A 285 20.14 23.70 2.32
C ARG A 285 19.96 23.64 3.83
N LYS A 286 18.72 23.40 4.30
CA LYS A 286 18.46 23.29 5.75
C LYS A 286 19.32 22.18 6.38
N ILE A 287 19.47 21.03 5.75
CA ILE A 287 20.32 19.94 6.20
C ILE A 287 21.81 20.30 6.14
N GLN A 288 22.24 21.04 5.11
CA GLN A 288 23.62 21.51 4.94
C GLN A 288 24.03 22.57 5.97
N GLU A 289 23.10 23.42 6.39
CA GLU A 289 23.37 24.54 7.30
C GLU A 289 23.19 24.16 8.78
N THR A 290 22.35 23.17 9.09
CA THR A 290 22.06 22.76 10.46
C THR A 290 23.19 21.92 11.06
N ASP A 291 23.65 22.29 12.26
CA ASP A 291 24.65 21.54 13.00
C ASP A 291 24.11 20.17 13.44
N ASP A 292 24.96 19.16 13.41
CA ASP A 292 24.61 17.84 13.98
C ASP A 292 24.85 17.87 15.49
N PRO A 293 23.79 17.79 16.32
CA PRO A 293 23.97 17.85 17.77
C PRO A 293 24.69 16.61 18.35
N ARG A 294 24.80 15.54 17.56
CA ARG A 294 25.43 14.27 17.94
C ARG A 294 26.94 14.24 17.59
N ASP A 295 27.39 15.10 16.67
CA ASP A 295 28.77 15.19 16.22
C ASP A 295 29.22 16.68 16.14
N PRO A 296 29.64 17.28 17.25
CA PRO A 296 29.99 18.70 17.30
C PRO A 296 31.03 19.08 16.24
N GLY A 297 30.74 20.13 15.51
CA GLY A 297 31.56 20.61 14.41
C GLY A 297 31.25 20.01 13.05
N LYS A 298 30.25 19.12 12.96
CA LYS A 298 29.69 18.59 11.72
C LYS A 298 28.32 19.20 11.43
N LYS A 299 27.92 19.13 10.18
CA LYS A 299 26.55 19.45 9.74
C LYS A 299 25.74 18.18 9.57
N LEU A 300 24.39 18.28 9.60
CA LEU A 300 23.52 17.12 9.38
C LEU A 300 23.84 16.39 8.06
N ILE A 301 24.19 17.14 6.99
CA ILE A 301 24.56 16.60 5.69
C ILE A 301 25.75 15.62 5.74
N ASP A 302 26.62 15.77 6.73
CA ASP A 302 27.83 14.94 6.84
C ASP A 302 27.51 13.47 7.13
N ASN A 303 26.32 13.18 7.73
CA ASN A 303 25.87 11.84 7.99
C ASN A 303 24.35 11.67 7.75
N THR A 304 23.84 12.24 6.67
CA THR A 304 22.44 12.03 6.25
C THR A 304 22.40 11.30 4.91
N LEU A 305 21.75 10.15 4.88
CA LEU A 305 21.33 9.51 3.63
C LEU A 305 20.13 10.25 3.08
N ILE A 306 20.24 10.80 1.88
CA ILE A 306 19.18 11.53 1.20
C ILE A 306 18.79 10.74 -0.06
N ILE A 307 17.48 10.53 -0.22
CA ILE A 307 16.88 9.82 -1.37
C ILE A 307 15.87 10.73 -2.02
N PHE A 308 16.02 10.96 -3.33
CA PHE A 308 15.03 11.62 -4.17
C PHE A 308 14.40 10.58 -5.09
N THR A 309 13.07 10.46 -5.10
CA THR A 309 12.34 9.50 -5.93
C THR A 309 10.90 9.94 -6.20
N SER A 310 10.13 9.09 -6.91
CA SER A 310 8.70 9.29 -7.19
C SER A 310 7.91 8.02 -6.93
N ASP A 311 6.63 8.15 -6.58
CA ASP A 311 5.75 7.01 -6.25
C ASP A 311 5.18 6.29 -7.49
N ASN A 312 5.24 6.88 -8.65
CA ASN A 312 4.90 6.27 -9.96
C ASN A 312 5.41 7.12 -11.11
N GLY A 313 5.33 6.61 -12.32
CA GLY A 313 5.62 7.36 -13.54
C GLY A 313 4.70 8.54 -13.76
N PRO A 314 4.95 9.38 -14.77
CA PRO A 314 4.20 10.60 -15.03
C PRO A 314 2.75 10.30 -15.40
N ASN A 315 1.84 11.23 -15.11
CA ASN A 315 0.45 11.13 -15.52
C ASN A 315 0.12 12.13 -16.64
N VAL A 316 0.77 11.96 -17.77
CA VAL A 316 0.69 12.80 -18.97
C VAL A 316 0.83 11.97 -20.23
N GLY A 317 0.57 12.59 -21.37
CA GLY A 317 0.80 11.97 -22.67
C GLY A 317 -0.17 10.82 -23.01
N ASP A 318 0.18 10.06 -24.04
CA ASP A 318 -0.58 8.92 -24.52
C ASP A 318 -0.50 7.75 -23.53
N ASN A 319 -1.61 7.04 -23.35
CA ASN A 319 -1.67 5.84 -22.52
C ASN A 319 -0.77 4.70 -23.02
N GLU A 320 -0.57 4.62 -24.31
CA GLU A 320 0.12 3.52 -24.99
C GLU A 320 1.40 3.98 -25.71
N GLY A 321 1.61 5.28 -25.80
CA GLY A 321 2.73 5.87 -26.50
C GLY A 321 3.99 6.07 -25.66
N VAL A 322 5.02 6.51 -26.37
CA VAL A 322 6.28 6.96 -25.77
C VAL A 322 6.12 8.42 -25.35
N ASN A 323 6.44 8.71 -24.09
CA ASN A 323 6.25 10.03 -23.52
C ASN A 323 7.59 10.65 -23.10
N LEU A 324 7.76 11.95 -23.37
CA LEU A 324 8.94 12.70 -22.94
C LEU A 324 9.14 12.62 -21.42
N GLU A 325 8.05 12.79 -20.69
CA GLU A 325 8.03 12.83 -19.21
C GLU A 325 8.43 11.50 -18.59
N SER A 326 8.27 10.38 -19.30
CA SER A 326 8.76 9.07 -18.88
C SER A 326 10.22 8.80 -19.30
N GLY A 327 10.92 9.79 -19.85
CA GLY A 327 12.26 9.62 -20.37
C GLY A 327 12.30 8.87 -21.72
N GLY A 328 11.25 9.00 -22.52
CA GLY A 328 11.13 8.34 -23.80
C GLY A 328 10.66 6.88 -23.72
N LEU A 329 10.22 6.40 -22.55
CA LEU A 329 9.71 5.04 -22.39
C LEU A 329 8.20 4.98 -22.63
N ARG A 330 7.71 3.81 -22.99
CA ARG A 330 6.29 3.56 -23.21
C ARG A 330 5.49 3.61 -21.91
N GLY A 331 4.28 4.14 -21.99
CA GLY A 331 3.32 4.15 -20.89
C GLY A 331 3.49 5.31 -19.91
N LYS A 332 2.65 5.31 -18.92
CA LYS A 332 2.54 6.35 -17.89
C LYS A 332 1.93 5.78 -16.61
N LYS A 333 1.70 6.59 -15.58
CA LYS A 333 0.94 6.22 -14.37
C LYS A 333 -0.25 5.30 -14.72
N ALA A 334 -0.52 4.31 -13.89
CA ALA A 334 -1.55 3.29 -14.08
C ALA A 334 -1.29 2.32 -15.25
N LYS A 335 -0.03 2.20 -15.74
CA LYS A 335 0.36 1.22 -16.76
C LYS A 335 1.58 0.43 -16.31
N LEU A 336 1.68 -0.83 -16.74
CA LEU A 336 2.80 -1.72 -16.42
C LEU A 336 3.93 -1.70 -17.46
N TRP A 337 3.86 -0.85 -18.48
CA TRP A 337 5.03 -0.55 -19.29
C TRP A 337 6.04 0.28 -18.50
N GLU A 338 7.28 0.25 -18.92
CA GLU A 338 8.40 0.88 -18.19
C GLU A 338 8.12 2.34 -17.78
N GLY A 339 7.50 3.14 -18.65
CA GLY A 339 7.15 4.52 -18.34
C GLY A 339 6.14 4.70 -17.20
N GLY A 340 5.40 3.65 -16.83
CA GLY A 340 4.42 3.72 -15.74
C GLY A 340 5.02 3.54 -14.35
N HIS A 341 6.12 2.82 -14.23
CA HIS A 341 6.70 2.44 -12.93
C HIS A 341 8.20 2.64 -12.82
N ARG A 342 8.94 2.91 -13.91
CA ARG A 342 10.33 3.36 -13.84
C ARG A 342 10.35 4.82 -13.41
N VAL A 343 11.01 5.11 -12.29
CA VAL A 343 10.95 6.40 -11.62
C VAL A 343 12.36 6.97 -11.39
N PRO A 344 12.52 8.30 -11.27
CA PRO A 344 13.79 8.84 -10.85
C PRO A 344 14.15 8.31 -9.47
N PHE A 345 15.40 7.92 -9.29
CA PHE A 345 15.93 7.50 -8.01
C PHE A 345 17.39 7.96 -7.92
N ILE A 346 17.63 8.90 -7.01
CA ILE A 346 18.93 9.51 -6.80
C ILE A 346 19.21 9.46 -5.32
N LEU A 347 20.39 8.97 -4.93
CA LEU A 347 20.76 8.92 -3.53
C LEU A 347 22.11 9.55 -3.30
N PHE A 348 22.25 10.15 -2.13
CA PHE A 348 23.47 10.76 -1.63
C PHE A 348 23.69 10.33 -0.18
N TRP A 349 24.90 9.91 0.13
CA TRP A 349 25.34 9.72 1.50
C TRP A 349 26.86 9.93 1.54
N LYS A 350 27.26 11.03 2.13
CA LYS A 350 28.67 11.45 2.14
C LYS A 350 29.58 10.37 2.69
N ASN A 351 30.65 10.04 1.98
CA ASN A 351 31.63 9.01 2.30
C ASN A 351 31.12 7.54 2.29
N HIS A 352 29.85 7.30 2.11
CA HIS A 352 29.26 5.94 2.04
C HIS A 352 28.87 5.54 0.64
N ILE A 353 28.43 6.48 -0.16
CA ILE A 353 27.99 6.27 -1.55
C ILE A 353 28.91 7.03 -2.48
N ARG A 354 29.31 6.36 -3.56
CA ARG A 354 30.19 6.95 -4.56
C ARG A 354 29.49 8.08 -5.29
N ALA A 355 30.01 9.30 -5.15
CA ALA A 355 29.52 10.47 -5.88
C ALA A 355 29.69 10.31 -7.40
N SER A 356 28.90 11.06 -8.16
CA SER A 356 28.97 11.13 -9.64
C SER A 356 28.95 9.74 -10.30
N SER A 357 28.10 8.85 -9.79
CA SER A 357 28.05 7.46 -10.26
C SER A 357 26.66 7.08 -10.76
N ILE A 358 26.64 6.09 -11.65
CA ILE A 358 25.40 5.53 -12.23
C ILE A 358 25.28 4.08 -11.78
N ASN A 359 24.12 3.73 -11.25
CA ASN A 359 23.75 2.37 -10.91
C ASN A 359 22.69 1.87 -11.90
N ARG A 360 22.98 0.76 -12.57
CA ARG A 360 22.12 0.14 -13.58
C ARG A 360 21.40 -1.11 -13.08
N ASN A 361 21.50 -1.39 -11.78
CA ASN A 361 20.82 -2.55 -11.22
C ASN A 361 19.32 -2.29 -11.09
N LEU A 362 18.56 -3.34 -11.35
CA LEU A 362 17.13 -3.36 -11.14
C LEU A 362 16.80 -3.23 -9.65
N PHE A 363 16.15 -2.15 -9.30
CA PHE A 363 15.81 -1.80 -7.92
C PHE A 363 14.30 -1.50 -7.80
N SER A 364 13.69 -1.91 -6.71
CA SER A 364 12.29 -1.56 -6.39
C SER A 364 12.25 -0.72 -5.10
N LEU A 365 11.35 0.26 -5.03
CA LEU A 365 11.16 1.06 -3.81
C LEU A 365 10.74 0.19 -2.61
N THR A 366 10.16 -0.98 -2.83
CA THR A 366 9.91 -1.97 -1.77
C THR A 366 11.21 -2.39 -1.07
N ASP A 367 12.33 -2.39 -1.79
CA ASP A 367 13.64 -2.84 -1.30
C ASP A 367 14.29 -1.86 -0.30
N LEU A 368 13.75 -0.65 -0.18
CA LEU A 368 14.24 0.33 0.79
C LEU A 368 14.19 -0.21 2.22
N TYR A 369 13.14 -0.92 2.60
CA TYR A 369 12.98 -1.43 3.96
C TYR A 369 14.14 -2.38 4.34
N ALA A 370 14.37 -3.44 3.59
CA ALA A 370 15.43 -4.40 3.88
C ALA A 370 16.83 -3.79 3.70
N THR A 371 16.98 -2.82 2.80
CA THR A 371 18.26 -2.12 2.60
C THR A 371 18.59 -1.22 3.77
N LEU A 372 17.61 -0.49 4.31
CA LEU A 372 17.82 0.34 5.51
C LEU A 372 18.01 -0.52 6.76
N ALA A 373 17.30 -1.65 6.87
CA ALA A 373 17.52 -2.61 7.95
C ALA A 373 18.97 -3.13 7.96
N GLU A 374 19.55 -3.47 6.80
CA GLU A 374 20.95 -3.88 6.67
C GLU A 374 21.91 -2.77 7.10
N ILE A 375 21.67 -1.53 6.68
CA ILE A 375 22.49 -0.37 7.05
C ILE A 375 22.52 -0.19 8.58
N LEU A 376 21.42 -0.49 9.24
CA LEU A 376 21.28 -0.38 10.70
C LEU A 376 21.71 -1.63 11.46
N ASN A 377 22.13 -2.69 10.78
CA ASN A 377 22.33 -4.03 11.35
C ASN A 377 21.09 -4.54 12.10
N HIS A 378 19.90 -4.14 11.64
CA HIS A 378 18.63 -4.61 12.16
C HIS A 378 18.28 -5.98 11.54
N SER A 379 18.18 -7.00 12.40
CA SER A 379 17.76 -8.35 11.97
C SER A 379 16.28 -8.36 11.73
N LEU A 380 15.89 -8.40 10.45
CA LEU A 380 14.48 -8.49 10.06
C LEU A 380 13.86 -9.78 10.57
N LYS A 381 12.75 -9.67 11.29
CA LYS A 381 11.91 -10.83 11.60
C LYS A 381 11.35 -11.41 10.31
N PRO A 382 10.99 -12.68 10.30
CA PRO A 382 10.35 -13.30 9.14
C PRO A 382 9.10 -12.56 8.64
N SER A 383 8.42 -11.89 9.56
CA SER A 383 7.20 -11.10 9.34
C SER A 383 7.44 -9.70 8.79
N GLU A 384 8.65 -9.19 8.89
CA GLU A 384 8.97 -7.83 8.49
C GLU A 384 9.40 -7.79 7.02
N ALA A 385 8.88 -6.81 6.29
CA ALA A 385 9.30 -6.49 4.93
C ALA A 385 9.38 -7.71 3.99
N GLN A 386 8.33 -8.50 3.97
CA GLN A 386 8.24 -9.80 3.31
C GLN A 386 8.68 -9.80 1.83
N ASP A 387 8.43 -8.70 1.12
CA ASP A 387 8.75 -8.56 -0.30
C ASP A 387 9.91 -7.60 -0.55
N SER A 388 10.69 -7.29 0.46
CA SER A 388 11.81 -6.37 0.38
C SER A 388 13.13 -7.12 0.26
N LEU A 389 13.97 -6.74 -0.68
CA LEU A 389 15.29 -7.32 -0.92
C LEU A 389 16.37 -6.32 -0.54
N ASN A 390 17.33 -6.76 0.28
CA ASN A 390 18.49 -5.93 0.59
C ASN A 390 19.33 -5.64 -0.67
N SER A 391 19.55 -4.37 -0.96
CA SER A 391 20.33 -3.87 -2.09
C SER A 391 21.56 -3.05 -1.68
N TYR A 392 21.92 -3.02 -0.39
CA TYR A 392 22.99 -2.18 0.12
C TYR A 392 24.36 -2.46 -0.55
N ASP A 393 24.67 -3.73 -0.82
CA ASP A 393 25.90 -4.09 -1.54
C ASP A 393 25.93 -3.52 -2.96
N HIS A 394 24.80 -3.45 -3.64
CA HIS A 394 24.69 -2.86 -4.97
C HIS A 394 24.79 -1.32 -4.93
N TRP A 395 24.42 -0.71 -3.80
CA TRP A 395 24.63 0.71 -3.57
C TRP A 395 26.12 1.04 -3.37
N LYS A 396 26.84 0.23 -2.59
CA LYS A 396 28.28 0.39 -2.41
C LYS A 396 29.08 0.07 -3.67
N ASN A 397 28.66 -0.93 -4.41
CA ASN A 397 29.30 -1.37 -5.64
C ASN A 397 28.30 -1.52 -6.79
N PRO A 398 28.04 -0.44 -7.55
CA PRO A 398 27.05 -0.44 -8.63
C PRO A 398 27.45 -1.36 -9.82
N LYS A 399 28.67 -1.86 -9.86
CA LYS A 399 29.12 -2.85 -10.86
C LYS A 399 28.72 -4.28 -10.51
N LYS A 400 28.37 -4.56 -9.26
CA LYS A 400 27.85 -5.85 -8.84
C LYS A 400 26.43 -5.98 -9.38
N ILE A 401 26.19 -6.95 -10.27
CA ILE A 401 24.90 -7.12 -10.92
C ILE A 401 23.90 -7.78 -9.95
N ASP A 402 22.70 -7.25 -9.87
CA ASP A 402 21.57 -7.86 -9.17
C ASP A 402 20.75 -8.68 -10.17
N GLU A 403 20.80 -10.01 -10.03
CA GLU A 403 20.10 -10.95 -10.90
C GLU A 403 18.71 -11.34 -10.36
N ARG A 404 18.27 -10.76 -9.23
CA ARG A 404 17.00 -11.10 -8.62
C ARG A 404 15.84 -10.46 -9.39
N ALA A 405 14.76 -11.22 -9.53
CA ALA A 405 13.54 -10.71 -10.16
C ALA A 405 12.87 -9.62 -9.31
N ARG A 406 12.10 -8.76 -9.96
CA ARG A 406 11.22 -7.78 -9.30
C ARG A 406 9.80 -7.91 -9.84
N TYR A 407 8.86 -7.81 -8.93
CA TYR A 407 7.43 -7.88 -9.19
C TYR A 407 6.82 -6.48 -9.21
N PHE A 408 5.90 -6.25 -10.14
CA PHE A 408 5.17 -4.99 -10.27
C PHE A 408 3.68 -5.26 -10.40
N PHE A 409 2.89 -4.37 -9.85
CA PHE A 409 1.44 -4.45 -9.83
C PHE A 409 0.79 -3.21 -10.42
N CYS A 410 -0.31 -3.40 -11.13
CA CYS A 410 -1.16 -2.29 -11.55
C CYS A 410 -2.62 -2.74 -11.71
N HIS A 411 -3.50 -2.03 -11.04
CA HIS A 411 -4.94 -2.21 -11.18
C HIS A 411 -5.45 -1.99 -12.63
N LEU A 412 -4.86 -1.05 -13.35
CA LEU A 412 -5.22 -0.74 -14.74
C LEU A 412 -4.09 -1.16 -15.70
N GLY A 413 -3.82 -2.46 -15.79
CA GLY A 413 -2.80 -2.99 -16.68
C GLY A 413 -2.98 -2.61 -18.17
N PRO A 414 -2.01 -2.96 -19.01
CA PRO A 414 -2.08 -2.68 -20.46
C PRO A 414 -3.07 -3.61 -21.17
N PRO A 415 -3.74 -3.14 -22.23
CA PRO A 415 -4.50 -1.91 -22.32
C PRO A 415 -5.91 -2.13 -21.71
N TYR A 416 -6.21 -1.55 -20.57
CA TYR A 416 -7.52 -1.61 -19.88
C TYR A 416 -7.87 -2.93 -19.15
N GLU A 417 -6.91 -3.81 -18.94
CA GLU A 417 -7.13 -5.02 -18.16
C GLU A 417 -6.95 -4.74 -16.67
N ASN A 418 -7.93 -5.13 -15.88
CA ASN A 418 -7.86 -5.02 -14.43
C ASN A 418 -6.86 -6.02 -13.86
N ASP A 419 -6.18 -5.64 -12.78
CA ASP A 419 -5.34 -6.52 -11.95
C ASP A 419 -4.13 -7.14 -12.66
N ALA A 420 -3.57 -6.47 -13.67
CA ALA A 420 -2.38 -6.94 -14.33
C ALA A 420 -1.16 -6.90 -13.39
N ILE A 421 -0.32 -7.91 -13.49
CA ILE A 421 0.94 -8.01 -12.79
C ILE A 421 2.08 -8.20 -13.78
N ALA A 422 3.25 -7.73 -13.40
CA ALA A 422 4.45 -7.92 -14.20
C ALA A 422 5.61 -8.41 -13.34
N ILE A 423 6.54 -9.11 -13.98
CA ILE A 423 7.82 -9.48 -13.40
C ILE A 423 8.93 -9.08 -14.37
N ARG A 424 10.01 -8.58 -13.80
CA ARG A 424 11.28 -8.41 -14.51
C ARG A 424 12.35 -9.30 -13.90
N LEU A 425 13.09 -9.95 -14.79
CA LEU A 425 14.32 -10.66 -14.49
C LEU A 425 15.40 -10.12 -15.44
N GLY A 426 16.25 -9.25 -14.96
CA GLY A 426 17.15 -8.48 -15.79
C GLY A 426 16.37 -7.72 -16.88
N ASN A 427 16.69 -7.96 -18.16
CA ASN A 427 16.03 -7.32 -19.29
C ASN A 427 14.81 -8.08 -19.85
N LYS A 428 14.46 -9.21 -19.26
CA LYS A 428 13.23 -9.94 -19.61
C LYS A 428 12.08 -9.47 -18.74
N LYS A 429 10.97 -9.12 -19.36
CA LYS A 429 9.74 -8.69 -18.71
C LYS A 429 8.55 -9.48 -19.20
N VAL A 430 7.70 -9.91 -18.26
CA VAL A 430 6.42 -10.56 -18.56
C VAL A 430 5.33 -9.77 -17.88
N ILE A 431 4.25 -9.50 -18.61
CA ILE A 431 3.03 -8.86 -18.07
C ILE A 431 1.86 -9.81 -18.32
N THR A 432 1.07 -10.11 -17.29
CA THR A 432 -0.14 -10.92 -17.42
C THR A 432 -1.26 -10.12 -18.08
N LYS A 433 -2.05 -10.78 -18.92
CA LYS A 433 -3.29 -10.24 -19.46
C LYS A 433 -4.44 -10.76 -18.62
N GLY A 434 -5.15 -9.87 -17.92
CA GLY A 434 -6.37 -10.23 -17.21
C GLY A 434 -6.16 -10.90 -15.85
N GLY A 435 -5.36 -10.31 -15.00
CA GLY A 435 -5.24 -10.66 -13.58
C GLY A 435 -4.81 -12.10 -13.25
N LEU A 436 -4.46 -12.34 -12.00
CA LEU A 436 -4.11 -13.67 -11.52
C LEU A 436 -5.29 -14.65 -11.56
N ALA A 437 -6.52 -14.17 -11.49
CA ALA A 437 -7.69 -15.03 -11.57
C ALA A 437 -7.78 -15.83 -12.88
N GLN A 438 -7.20 -15.32 -13.97
CA GLN A 438 -7.06 -16.05 -15.25
C GLN A 438 -5.77 -16.88 -15.33
N ALA A 439 -4.85 -16.66 -14.40
CA ALA A 439 -3.58 -17.36 -14.35
C ALA A 439 -3.69 -18.79 -13.79
N TRP A 440 -4.84 -19.12 -13.20
CA TRP A 440 -5.09 -20.40 -12.58
C TRP A 440 -6.10 -21.19 -13.40
N THR A 441 -5.75 -22.39 -13.76
CA THR A 441 -6.68 -23.30 -14.44
C THR A 441 -7.81 -23.72 -13.50
N LYS A 442 -8.94 -24.13 -14.07
CA LYS A 442 -10.14 -24.56 -13.32
C LYS A 442 -9.88 -25.71 -12.34
N ASP A 443 -8.80 -26.45 -12.52
CA ASP A 443 -8.41 -27.60 -11.68
C ASP A 443 -7.35 -27.24 -10.62
N GLY A 444 -6.96 -25.95 -10.51
CA GLY A 444 -5.94 -25.51 -9.55
C GLY A 444 -4.51 -25.87 -9.96
N SER A 445 -4.30 -26.44 -11.14
CA SER A 445 -2.96 -26.67 -11.67
C SER A 445 -2.38 -25.34 -12.18
N GLN A 446 -1.09 -25.12 -11.93
CA GLN A 446 -0.37 -23.97 -12.48
C GLN A 446 -0.36 -24.09 -14.01
N GLY A 447 -1.20 -23.31 -14.67
CA GLY A 447 -1.35 -23.41 -16.10
C GLY A 447 -0.27 -22.66 -16.85
N SER A 448 0.36 -23.35 -17.78
CA SER A 448 1.08 -22.76 -18.91
C SER A 448 0.22 -21.85 -19.81
N SER A 449 -1.04 -21.62 -19.44
CA SER A 449 -2.06 -20.91 -20.24
C SER A 449 -2.36 -19.50 -19.76
N ILE A 450 -1.52 -18.88 -18.92
CA ILE A 450 -1.67 -17.47 -18.59
C ILE A 450 -1.51 -16.67 -19.88
N ALA A 451 -2.59 -15.99 -20.28
CA ALA A 451 -2.48 -15.00 -21.34
C ALA A 451 -1.48 -13.91 -20.87
N SER A 452 -0.32 -13.86 -21.46
CA SER A 452 0.73 -12.92 -21.11
C SER A 452 1.35 -12.31 -22.35
N VAL A 453 1.97 -11.16 -22.18
CA VAL A 453 2.90 -10.60 -23.14
C VAL A 453 4.29 -10.62 -22.54
N SER A 454 5.30 -10.89 -23.35
CA SER A 454 6.69 -10.82 -22.91
C SER A 454 7.48 -9.84 -23.76
N TYR A 455 8.44 -9.17 -23.12
CA TYR A 455 9.33 -8.21 -23.74
C TYR A 455 10.78 -8.54 -23.42
N ASN A 456 11.65 -8.29 -24.38
CA ASN A 456 13.10 -8.31 -24.19
C ASN A 456 13.62 -6.87 -24.33
N LEU A 457 13.85 -6.22 -23.23
CA LEU A 457 14.22 -4.81 -23.20
C LEU A 457 15.61 -4.51 -23.79
N ASN A 458 16.46 -5.52 -24.01
CA ASN A 458 17.72 -5.36 -24.75
C ASN A 458 17.54 -5.12 -26.25
N VAL A 459 16.40 -5.52 -26.81
CA VAL A 459 16.13 -5.38 -28.25
C VAL A 459 14.88 -4.56 -28.52
N ASP A 460 13.99 -4.48 -27.55
CA ASP A 460 12.75 -3.69 -27.59
C ASP A 460 12.56 -2.91 -26.29
N PRO A 461 13.36 -1.87 -26.04
CA PRO A 461 13.26 -1.07 -24.81
C PRO A 461 11.93 -0.30 -24.69
N TYR A 462 11.20 -0.19 -25.81
CA TYR A 462 9.93 0.54 -25.90
C TYR A 462 8.70 -0.38 -25.81
N GLU A 463 8.91 -1.69 -25.57
CA GLU A 463 7.84 -2.66 -25.34
C GLU A 463 6.79 -2.69 -26.47
N LYS A 464 7.23 -2.63 -27.72
CA LYS A 464 6.39 -2.58 -28.94
C LYS A 464 6.02 -3.97 -29.44
N GLU A 465 6.93 -4.94 -29.32
CA GLU A 465 6.80 -6.28 -29.87
C GLU A 465 6.57 -7.32 -28.78
N ASP A 466 5.52 -8.12 -28.92
CA ASP A 466 5.26 -9.27 -28.04
C ASP A 466 6.13 -10.47 -28.44
N PHE A 467 7.07 -10.82 -27.58
CA PHE A 467 7.98 -11.97 -27.74
C PHE A 467 7.42 -13.28 -27.15
N SER A 468 6.22 -13.31 -26.58
CA SER A 468 5.68 -14.49 -25.89
C SER A 468 5.65 -15.75 -26.77
N LYS A 469 5.48 -15.59 -28.08
CA LYS A 469 5.48 -16.71 -29.05
C LYS A 469 6.89 -17.14 -29.47
N LYS A 470 7.93 -16.37 -29.18
CA LYS A 470 9.30 -16.59 -29.62
C LYS A 470 10.24 -17.05 -28.49
N ASP A 471 9.85 -16.88 -27.24
CA ASP A 471 10.71 -17.14 -26.08
C ASP A 471 10.16 -18.26 -25.18
N LEU A 472 10.76 -19.45 -25.29
CA LEU A 472 10.48 -20.61 -24.41
C LEU A 472 10.91 -20.39 -22.95
N GLY A 473 11.70 -19.35 -22.66
CA GLY A 473 12.08 -18.95 -21.30
C GLY A 473 10.97 -18.23 -20.52
N SER A 474 9.92 -17.78 -21.21
CA SER A 474 8.81 -17.02 -20.58
C SER A 474 8.05 -17.85 -19.53
N THR A 475 7.92 -19.17 -19.72
CA THR A 475 7.24 -20.07 -18.78
C THR A 475 7.92 -20.06 -17.41
N LYS A 476 9.25 -20.21 -17.35
CA LYS A 476 9.99 -20.17 -16.07
C LYS A 476 9.88 -18.83 -15.36
N ILE A 477 9.81 -17.73 -16.12
CA ILE A 477 9.63 -16.39 -15.55
C ILE A 477 8.22 -16.25 -15.01
N VAL A 478 7.21 -16.80 -15.67
CA VAL A 478 5.81 -16.84 -15.19
C VAL A 478 5.70 -17.67 -13.92
N ASP A 479 6.34 -18.86 -13.87
CA ASP A 479 6.37 -19.68 -12.65
C ASP A 479 7.00 -18.90 -11.48
N GLN A 480 8.08 -18.17 -11.72
CA GLN A 480 8.72 -17.32 -10.73
C GLN A 480 7.81 -16.15 -10.32
N LEU A 481 7.08 -15.55 -11.24
CA LEU A 481 6.07 -14.52 -10.97
C LEU A 481 5.01 -15.04 -10.00
N ILE A 482 4.46 -16.21 -10.28
CA ILE A 482 3.44 -16.87 -9.46
C ILE A 482 4.01 -17.19 -8.08
N GLN A 483 5.23 -17.70 -8.00
CA GLN A 483 5.88 -17.99 -6.73
C GLN A 483 6.05 -16.69 -5.89
N ILE A 484 6.57 -15.62 -6.48
CA ILE A 484 6.75 -14.32 -5.78
C ILE A 484 5.40 -13.76 -5.33
N HIS A 485 4.39 -13.83 -6.18
CA HIS A 485 3.06 -13.36 -5.83
C HIS A 485 2.49 -14.11 -4.61
N ASN A 486 2.59 -15.44 -4.62
CA ASN A 486 2.01 -16.28 -3.57
C ASN A 486 2.83 -16.26 -2.28
N GLN A 487 4.14 -16.34 -2.39
CA GLN A 487 5.05 -16.63 -1.28
C GLN A 487 6.01 -15.47 -0.95
N GLY A 488 6.11 -14.46 -1.81
CA GLY A 488 7.13 -13.41 -1.73
C GLY A 488 8.46 -13.85 -2.32
N TYR A 489 9.47 -13.02 -2.11
CA TYR A 489 10.84 -13.36 -2.50
C TYR A 489 11.40 -14.43 -1.55
N SER A 490 12.32 -15.24 -2.03
CA SER A 490 12.88 -16.41 -1.31
C SER A 490 13.76 -16.12 -0.07
N ARG A 491 13.70 -14.94 0.49
CA ARG A 491 14.10 -14.70 1.87
C ARG A 491 13.19 -15.54 2.73
N GLN A 492 13.72 -16.52 3.49
CA GLN A 492 12.96 -17.49 4.29
C GLN A 492 11.64 -16.89 4.80
N LEU A 493 10.58 -17.24 4.07
CA LEU A 493 9.26 -16.71 4.31
C LEU A 493 8.63 -17.48 5.46
N SER A 494 8.80 -16.97 6.61
CA SER A 494 7.74 -17.03 7.57
C SER A 494 6.92 -15.77 7.35
N LEU A 495 5.65 -15.92 7.13
CA LEU A 495 4.68 -14.83 7.15
C LEU A 495 4.80 -14.08 8.49
N PRO A 496 4.30 -12.83 8.59
CA PRO A 496 4.32 -12.12 9.85
C PRO A 496 3.96 -13.08 10.98
N GLU A 497 4.66 -13.00 12.09
CA GLU A 497 4.11 -13.39 13.37
C GLU A 497 2.88 -12.49 13.63
N SER A 498 1.97 -12.47 12.64
CA SER A 498 0.65 -11.96 12.91
C SER A 498 0.12 -12.87 13.98
N LYS A 499 -0.17 -12.27 15.08
CA LYS A 499 -0.84 -12.97 16.17
C LYS A 499 -2.23 -13.45 15.73
N ASN A 500 -2.71 -12.99 14.58
CA ASN A 500 -4.02 -13.31 14.05
C ASN A 500 -3.96 -14.57 13.18
N LEU A 501 -4.96 -15.43 13.32
CA LEU A 501 -5.06 -16.67 12.54
C LEU A 501 -5.34 -16.39 11.07
N ILE A 502 -6.24 -15.45 10.80
CA ILE A 502 -6.54 -14.98 9.44
C ILE A 502 -5.91 -13.61 9.32
N LEU A 503 -5.03 -13.46 8.34
CA LEU A 503 -4.23 -12.24 8.14
C LEU A 503 -4.91 -11.24 7.21
N ASP A 504 -5.80 -11.76 6.36
CA ASP A 504 -6.46 -10.98 5.33
C ASP A 504 -7.64 -11.78 4.77
N ASP A 505 -8.79 -11.15 4.60
CA ASP A 505 -10.00 -11.80 4.13
C ASP A 505 -10.21 -11.72 2.63
N GLY A 506 -9.56 -10.79 1.93
CA GLY A 506 -9.77 -10.55 0.49
C GLY A 506 -11.26 -10.53 0.10
N TRP A 507 -11.59 -9.66 -0.79
CA TRP A 507 -12.95 -9.41 -1.25
C TRP A 507 -13.62 -10.64 -1.87
N HIS A 508 -14.68 -11.15 -1.23
CA HIS A 508 -15.49 -12.24 -1.75
C HIS A 508 -16.97 -12.10 -1.35
N ASN A 509 -17.81 -12.93 -1.91
CA ASN A 509 -19.25 -12.88 -1.76
C ASN A 509 -19.68 -12.87 -0.29
N LEU A 510 -20.40 -11.85 0.11
CA LEU A 510 -21.09 -11.81 1.38
C LEU A 510 -22.23 -12.84 1.39
N ARG A 511 -22.33 -13.60 2.46
CA ARG A 511 -23.38 -14.60 2.65
C ARG A 511 -24.13 -14.35 3.94
N ASN A 512 -25.44 -14.56 3.88
CA ASN A 512 -26.35 -14.50 5.02
C ASN A 512 -27.44 -15.57 4.87
N ASP A 513 -27.08 -16.75 4.46
CA ASP A 513 -27.99 -17.85 4.14
C ASP A 513 -27.85 -19.06 5.06
N ILE A 514 -27.00 -18.95 6.10
CA ILE A 514 -26.71 -20.06 7.00
C ILE A 514 -27.20 -19.75 8.41
N THR A 515 -28.02 -20.65 8.94
CA THR A 515 -28.30 -20.72 10.39
C THR A 515 -27.54 -21.88 10.98
N GLY A 516 -26.76 -21.63 12.04
CA GLY A 516 -25.98 -22.64 12.72
C GLY A 516 -24.62 -22.16 13.14
N SER A 517 -23.57 -22.86 12.71
CA SER A 517 -22.19 -22.42 12.91
C SER A 517 -21.38 -22.64 11.67
N ILE A 518 -20.50 -21.70 11.42
CA ILE A 518 -19.48 -21.78 10.37
C ILE A 518 -18.10 -21.79 11.01
N GLY A 519 -17.12 -22.39 10.35
CA GLY A 519 -15.77 -22.42 10.86
C GLY A 519 -14.85 -23.29 10.04
N PHE A 520 -13.74 -23.70 10.64
CA PHE A 520 -12.76 -24.55 10.00
C PHE A 520 -11.97 -25.39 11.01
N GLU A 521 -11.51 -26.53 10.55
CA GLU A 521 -10.55 -27.38 11.26
C GLU A 521 -9.12 -26.97 10.91
N PHE A 522 -8.24 -26.99 11.90
CA PHE A 522 -6.84 -26.65 11.71
C PHE A 522 -5.90 -27.39 12.66
N LYS A 523 -4.62 -27.37 12.32
CA LYS A 523 -3.49 -27.79 13.15
C LYS A 523 -2.49 -26.66 13.29
N VAL A 524 -1.79 -26.64 14.41
CA VAL A 524 -0.63 -25.74 14.59
C VAL A 524 0.67 -26.46 14.25
N LYS A 525 1.60 -25.75 13.61
CA LYS A 525 2.93 -26.28 13.23
C LYS A 525 3.98 -26.16 14.33
N GLY A 526 3.68 -25.40 15.37
CA GLY A 526 4.44 -25.22 16.60
C GLY A 526 3.48 -25.03 17.76
N ASN A 527 3.92 -25.19 18.99
CA ASN A 527 3.08 -24.90 20.14
C ASN A 527 2.75 -23.39 20.13
N GLN A 528 1.49 -23.07 20.28
CA GLN A 528 0.97 -21.71 20.24
C GLN A 528 0.14 -21.41 21.49
N VAL A 529 0.03 -20.13 21.86
CA VAL A 529 -0.81 -19.68 22.95
C VAL A 529 -1.84 -18.71 22.40
N VAL A 530 -3.11 -19.08 22.49
CA VAL A 530 -4.23 -18.23 22.05
C VAL A 530 -4.63 -17.28 23.17
N SER A 531 -4.61 -16.01 22.90
CA SER A 531 -4.97 -14.95 23.86
C SER A 531 -6.35 -14.37 23.63
N HIS A 532 -6.83 -14.36 22.39
CA HIS A 532 -8.13 -13.80 22.00
C HIS A 532 -8.84 -14.71 21.00
N LEU A 533 -10.16 -14.68 21.04
CA LEU A 533 -11.00 -15.17 19.94
C LEU A 533 -11.67 -13.97 19.29
N GLY A 534 -11.94 -14.09 17.99
CA GLY A 534 -12.45 -12.99 17.21
C GLY A 534 -13.38 -13.41 16.08
N MET A 535 -13.97 -12.42 15.45
CA MET A 535 -14.80 -12.59 14.28
C MET A 535 -14.51 -11.48 13.28
N TRP A 536 -14.85 -11.73 12.03
CA TRP A 536 -14.84 -10.73 10.98
C TRP A 536 -15.92 -9.66 11.28
N ASP A 537 -15.54 -8.40 11.16
CA ASP A 537 -16.39 -7.24 11.39
C ASP A 537 -15.88 -6.07 10.56
N ASP A 538 -16.47 -5.85 9.41
CA ASP A 538 -16.05 -4.81 8.47
C ASP A 538 -16.61 -3.42 8.78
N HIS A 539 -17.35 -3.28 9.85
CA HIS A 539 -17.99 -2.02 10.26
C HIS A 539 -18.81 -1.33 9.20
N ASP A 540 -19.55 -2.11 8.39
CA ASP A 540 -20.34 -1.56 7.30
C ASP A 540 -19.53 -0.85 6.20
N ARG A 541 -18.24 -1.13 6.10
CA ARG A 541 -17.35 -0.49 5.14
C ARG A 541 -17.57 -1.04 3.73
N GLU A 542 -18.45 -0.39 2.95
CA GLU A 542 -18.42 -0.58 1.50
C GLU A 542 -17.17 0.09 0.93
N ILE A 543 -16.33 -0.67 0.25
CA ILE A 543 -15.35 -0.09 -0.66
C ILE A 543 -15.96 -0.15 -2.06
N PRO A 544 -16.50 0.95 -2.60
CA PRO A 544 -16.88 0.97 -4.01
C PRO A 544 -15.62 0.86 -4.82
N ILE A 545 -15.59 -0.10 -5.70
CA ILE A 545 -14.59 -0.20 -6.73
C ILE A 545 -14.89 0.94 -7.71
N ARG A 546 -14.09 2.01 -7.62
CA ARG A 546 -14.18 3.14 -8.53
C ARG A 546 -12.90 3.21 -9.36
N ASP A 547 -13.05 3.55 -10.63
CA ASP A 547 -11.87 3.86 -11.43
C ASP A 547 -11.18 5.12 -10.87
N PRO A 548 -9.94 5.43 -11.29
CA PRO A 548 -9.21 6.62 -10.83
C PRO A 548 -9.95 7.95 -11.03
N ARG A 549 -11.00 7.96 -11.83
CA ARG A 549 -11.87 9.12 -12.11
C ARG A 549 -13.09 9.14 -11.19
N GLY A 550 -13.17 8.22 -10.20
CA GLY A 550 -14.32 8.09 -9.32
C GLY A 550 -15.54 7.43 -9.98
N ILE A 551 -15.37 6.82 -11.17
CA ILE A 551 -16.45 6.13 -11.87
C ILE A 551 -16.61 4.73 -11.28
N PRO A 552 -17.83 4.28 -10.84
CA PRO A 552 -18.05 2.90 -10.51
C PRO A 552 -17.66 2.05 -11.70
N THR A 553 -16.68 1.17 -11.54
CA THR A 553 -16.36 0.19 -12.56
C THR A 553 -17.43 -0.88 -12.50
N GLU A 554 -18.16 -1.09 -13.58
CA GLU A 554 -18.93 -2.30 -13.73
C GLU A 554 -17.91 -3.45 -13.84
N PHE A 555 -17.73 -4.19 -12.76
CA PHE A 555 -17.10 -5.51 -12.86
C PHE A 555 -18.04 -6.43 -13.60
N GLY A 556 -17.45 -7.29 -14.44
CA GLY A 556 -18.15 -8.17 -15.34
C GLY A 556 -19.41 -8.79 -14.73
N SER A 557 -20.37 -9.07 -15.55
CA SER A 557 -21.78 -9.42 -15.35
C SER A 557 -22.13 -10.46 -14.28
N ASP A 558 -21.17 -10.97 -13.53
CA ASP A 558 -21.33 -12.04 -12.55
C ASP A 558 -21.21 -11.59 -11.08
N GLN A 559 -21.03 -10.29 -10.84
CA GLN A 559 -21.13 -9.71 -9.50
C GLN A 559 -22.47 -9.00 -9.35
N PRO A 560 -23.28 -9.31 -8.34
CA PRO A 560 -24.49 -8.54 -8.09
C PRO A 560 -24.12 -7.07 -7.89
N SER A 561 -24.74 -6.21 -8.69
CA SER A 561 -24.59 -4.77 -8.61
C SER A 561 -24.88 -4.31 -7.18
N ARG A 562 -23.87 -3.94 -6.42
CA ARG A 562 -24.01 -3.36 -5.09
C ARG A 562 -24.35 -1.87 -5.16
N VAL A 563 -25.18 -1.48 -6.09
CA VAL A 563 -25.72 -0.13 -6.13
C VAL A 563 -26.93 -0.12 -5.19
N GLY A 564 -26.77 0.50 -4.02
CA GLY A 564 -27.89 0.96 -3.21
C GLY A 564 -28.20 0.23 -1.90
N THR A 565 -27.41 -0.73 -1.44
CA THR A 565 -27.55 -1.23 -0.07
C THR A 565 -26.49 -0.62 0.82
N LYS A 566 -26.91 0.20 1.80
CA LYS A 566 -26.01 0.60 2.87
C LYS A 566 -25.46 -0.66 3.52
N PRO A 567 -24.14 -0.78 3.70
CA PRO A 567 -23.56 -1.83 4.50
C PRO A 567 -24.18 -1.76 5.89
N ARG A 568 -24.16 -2.84 6.59
CA ARG A 568 -24.75 -2.89 7.93
C ARG A 568 -23.75 -3.56 8.84
N SER A 569 -23.41 -2.87 9.92
CA SER A 569 -22.63 -3.45 11.02
C SER A 569 -23.22 -4.81 11.38
N ILE A 570 -22.40 -5.75 11.72
CA ILE A 570 -22.83 -7.00 12.30
C ILE A 570 -23.66 -6.64 13.53
N LYS A 571 -24.95 -6.95 13.47
CA LYS A 571 -25.91 -6.65 14.52
C LYS A 571 -26.26 -7.93 15.23
N GLY A 572 -25.78 -8.11 16.37
CA GLY A 572 -26.15 -9.27 17.14
C GLY A 572 -24.95 -9.85 17.91
N GLU A 573 -25.24 -10.83 18.72
CA GLU A 573 -24.23 -11.50 19.53
C GLU A 573 -23.82 -12.80 18.85
N HIS A 574 -22.51 -12.95 18.67
CA HIS A 574 -21.95 -14.16 18.07
C HIS A 574 -21.06 -14.89 19.05
N TRP A 575 -21.31 -16.17 19.24
CA TRP A 575 -20.40 -17.05 19.96
C TRP A 575 -19.26 -17.46 19.06
N ILE A 576 -18.04 -17.18 19.47
CA ILE A 576 -16.82 -17.71 18.86
C ILE A 576 -16.28 -18.78 19.79
N LYS A 577 -16.14 -20.00 19.30
CA LYS A 577 -15.73 -21.15 20.09
C LYS A 577 -14.55 -21.88 19.48
N LEU A 578 -13.61 -22.23 20.36
CA LEU A 578 -12.45 -23.04 20.02
C LEU A 578 -12.62 -24.43 20.64
N TRP A 579 -12.47 -25.43 19.83
CA TRP A 579 -12.65 -26.84 20.16
C TRP A 579 -11.35 -27.61 19.97
N GLU A 580 -11.05 -28.54 20.87
CA GLU A 580 -10.03 -29.57 20.68
C GLU A 580 -10.70 -30.89 20.28
N MET A 581 -10.15 -31.52 19.24
CA MET A 581 -10.65 -32.82 18.76
C MET A 581 -9.86 -33.96 19.39
N LYS A 582 -10.53 -34.86 20.09
CA LYS A 582 -9.95 -36.08 20.67
C LYS A 582 -10.85 -37.27 20.38
N ASN A 583 -10.30 -38.33 19.78
CA ASN A 583 -10.97 -39.62 19.59
C ASN A 583 -12.43 -39.51 19.06
N SER A 584 -12.65 -38.73 17.99
CA SER A 584 -13.95 -38.52 17.38
C SER A 584 -14.94 -37.70 18.24
N SER A 585 -14.48 -37.00 19.24
CA SER A 585 -15.26 -36.04 20.03
C SER A 585 -14.66 -34.65 20.03
N PHE A 586 -15.48 -33.65 20.23
CA PHE A 586 -15.08 -32.26 20.36
C PHE A 586 -15.21 -31.82 21.81
N LYS A 587 -14.17 -31.22 22.34
CA LYS A 587 -14.17 -30.58 23.65
C LYS A 587 -14.01 -29.09 23.46
N GLU A 588 -14.96 -28.29 23.93
CA GLU A 588 -14.78 -26.85 24.01
C GLU A 588 -13.62 -26.51 24.95
N ILE A 589 -12.65 -25.77 24.47
CA ILE A 589 -11.48 -25.34 25.25
C ILE A 589 -11.44 -23.83 25.45
N GLY A 590 -12.27 -23.10 24.72
CA GLY A 590 -12.46 -21.65 24.91
C GLY A 590 -13.63 -21.11 24.12
N SER A 591 -14.24 -20.07 24.65
CA SER A 591 -15.31 -19.34 23.96
C SER A 591 -15.38 -17.89 24.41
N VAL A 592 -15.87 -17.05 23.52
CA VAL A 592 -16.23 -15.66 23.78
C VAL A 592 -17.56 -15.33 23.11
N LEU A 593 -18.32 -14.43 23.72
CA LEU A 593 -19.51 -13.84 23.09
C LEU A 593 -19.17 -12.43 22.67
N ILE A 594 -19.12 -12.19 21.37
CA ILE A 594 -18.83 -10.87 20.80
C ILE A 594 -20.13 -10.20 20.42
N ASN A 595 -20.35 -9.01 20.97
CA ASN A 595 -21.37 -8.07 20.54
C ASN A 595 -20.64 -6.91 19.85
N PRO A 596 -20.76 -6.74 18.52
CA PRO A 596 -20.02 -5.73 17.77
C PRO A 596 -20.24 -4.30 18.26
N GLU A 597 -21.43 -4.01 18.80
CA GLU A 597 -21.78 -2.69 19.30
C GLU A 597 -21.21 -2.40 20.70
N LYS A 598 -20.81 -3.43 21.46
CA LYS A 598 -20.53 -3.29 22.90
C LYS A 598 -19.24 -3.94 23.38
N SER A 599 -18.63 -4.80 22.61
CA SER A 599 -17.50 -5.58 23.10
C SER A 599 -16.45 -5.92 22.01
N GLY A 600 -15.21 -6.02 22.45
CA GLY A 600 -14.09 -6.44 21.63
C GLY A 600 -13.28 -5.27 21.05
N GLN A 601 -12.02 -5.55 20.75
CA GLN A 601 -11.08 -4.63 20.13
C GLN A 601 -11.05 -4.90 18.62
N LEU A 602 -11.28 -3.86 17.83
CA LEU A 602 -11.12 -3.95 16.37
C LEU A 602 -9.64 -3.91 15.98
N ASP A 603 -9.26 -4.80 15.09
CA ASP A 603 -7.93 -4.83 14.48
C ASP A 603 -8.07 -5.24 13.00
N GLY A 604 -7.93 -4.28 12.11
CA GLY A 604 -8.27 -4.44 10.70
C GLY A 604 -9.76 -4.72 10.52
N GLU A 605 -10.07 -5.84 9.90
CA GLU A 605 -11.44 -6.31 9.64
C GLU A 605 -11.96 -7.28 10.69
N PHE A 606 -11.21 -7.47 11.77
CA PHE A 606 -11.56 -8.46 12.77
C PHE A 606 -11.72 -7.82 14.13
N ARG A 607 -12.78 -8.20 14.81
CA ARG A 607 -13.05 -7.82 16.19
C ARG A 607 -12.65 -8.95 17.12
N TYR A 608 -11.83 -8.64 18.12
CA TYR A 608 -11.27 -9.59 19.08
C TYR A 608 -11.74 -9.32 20.50
N LEU A 609 -11.98 -10.40 21.24
CA LEU A 609 -12.23 -10.35 22.69
C LEU A 609 -11.23 -11.26 23.41
N ALA A 610 -10.60 -10.71 24.46
CA ALA A 610 -9.61 -11.43 25.24
C ALA A 610 -10.23 -12.64 25.95
N LEU A 611 -9.54 -13.76 25.93
CA LEU A 611 -9.86 -14.92 26.74
C LEU A 611 -9.53 -14.62 28.21
N LYS A 612 -10.39 -15.09 29.13
CA LYS A 612 -10.13 -14.97 30.58
C LYS A 612 -8.79 -15.60 30.98
N ASN A 613 -8.46 -16.73 30.35
CA ASN A 613 -7.17 -17.39 30.48
C ASN A 613 -6.67 -17.77 29.07
N PRO A 614 -5.41 -17.51 28.73
CA PRO A 614 -4.82 -17.97 27.49
C PRO A 614 -4.85 -19.50 27.35
N ILE A 615 -4.99 -19.99 26.12
CA ILE A 615 -5.14 -21.41 25.81
C ILE A 615 -3.92 -21.90 25.05
N ASN A 616 -3.28 -22.96 25.55
CA ASN A 616 -2.18 -23.61 24.85
C ASN A 616 -2.69 -24.56 23.77
N LEU A 617 -2.18 -24.40 22.56
CA LEU A 617 -2.39 -25.32 21.44
C LEU A 617 -1.11 -26.12 21.17
N TYR A 618 -1.25 -27.40 20.90
CA TYR A 618 -0.14 -28.34 20.72
C TYR A 618 -0.13 -28.94 19.31
N THR A 619 1.04 -29.19 18.78
CA THR A 619 1.24 -29.68 17.39
C THR A 619 0.57 -31.01 17.09
N GLN A 620 0.41 -31.87 18.11
CA GLN A 620 -0.21 -33.19 17.97
C GLN A 620 -1.74 -33.20 18.00
N SER A 621 -2.35 -32.05 18.35
CA SER A 621 -3.81 -31.93 18.47
C SER A 621 -4.44 -31.31 17.22
N HIS A 622 -5.68 -31.67 16.97
CA HIS A 622 -6.55 -31.03 15.98
C HIS A 622 -7.50 -30.09 16.69
N TYR A 623 -7.75 -28.96 16.07
CA TYR A 623 -8.63 -27.92 16.59
C TYR A 623 -9.69 -27.54 15.57
N MET A 624 -10.81 -27.04 16.05
CA MET A 624 -11.85 -26.43 15.23
C MET A 624 -12.21 -25.07 15.83
N LEU A 625 -12.34 -24.08 14.98
CA LEU A 625 -12.83 -22.76 15.35
C LEU A 625 -14.16 -22.51 14.67
N THR A 626 -15.16 -22.06 15.41
CA THR A 626 -16.53 -21.85 14.92
C THR A 626 -17.08 -20.50 15.37
N MET A 627 -17.96 -19.94 14.53
CA MET A 627 -18.78 -18.77 14.83
C MET A 627 -20.26 -19.10 14.62
N SER A 628 -21.11 -18.66 15.53
CA SER A 628 -22.57 -18.79 15.38
C SER A 628 -23.09 -17.81 14.33
N THR A 629 -24.07 -18.27 13.52
CA THR A 629 -24.73 -17.46 12.47
C THR A 629 -26.22 -17.73 12.45
N ARG A 630 -27.02 -16.78 11.94
CA ARG A 630 -28.46 -16.93 11.74
C ARG A 630 -28.84 -16.39 10.37
N ALA A 631 -29.51 -17.20 9.54
CA ALA A 631 -29.97 -16.77 8.21
C ALA A 631 -30.98 -15.62 8.33
N GLY A 632 -30.75 -14.55 7.57
CA GLY A 632 -31.66 -13.40 7.50
C GLY A 632 -31.53 -12.39 8.64
N ASP A 633 -30.58 -12.53 9.57
CA ASP A 633 -30.30 -11.56 10.65
C ASP A 633 -29.62 -10.29 10.15
N LYS A 634 -29.20 -10.26 8.88
CA LYS A 634 -28.44 -9.20 8.21
C LYS A 634 -26.98 -9.15 8.61
N ASP A 635 -26.52 -10.08 9.41
CA ASP A 635 -25.12 -10.26 9.70
C ASP A 635 -24.53 -11.07 8.56
N HIS A 636 -23.54 -10.48 7.89
CA HIS A 636 -22.89 -11.10 6.75
C HIS A 636 -21.58 -11.73 7.21
N PHE A 637 -21.19 -12.80 6.59
CA PHE A 637 -19.85 -13.36 6.68
C PHE A 637 -19.31 -13.58 5.28
N HIS A 638 -18.01 -13.51 5.15
CA HIS A 638 -17.36 -13.77 3.89
C HIS A 638 -17.22 -15.26 3.63
N ASP A 639 -17.60 -15.67 2.44
CA ASP A 639 -17.24 -16.96 1.89
C ASP A 639 -16.02 -16.78 1.01
N HIS A 640 -14.84 -17.04 1.55
CA HIS A 640 -13.63 -17.03 0.77
C HIS A 640 -13.66 -18.21 -0.19
N VAL A 641 -14.12 -17.99 -1.40
CA VAL A 641 -13.86 -18.92 -2.48
C VAL A 641 -12.37 -18.78 -2.77
N ALA A 642 -11.61 -19.83 -2.49
CA ALA A 642 -10.32 -19.99 -3.12
C ALA A 642 -10.54 -20.11 -4.63
N PHE A 643 -10.88 -18.99 -5.28
CA PHE A 643 -10.59 -18.86 -6.69
C PHE A 643 -9.07 -18.93 -6.74
N ASP A 644 -8.58 -19.90 -7.47
CA ASP A 644 -7.20 -19.94 -7.90
C ASP A 644 -6.17 -20.51 -6.91
N GLY A 645 -6.57 -21.39 -6.00
CA GLY A 645 -5.61 -22.06 -5.12
C GLY A 645 -4.97 -21.16 -4.05
N LEU A 646 -5.41 -19.91 -3.93
CA LEU A 646 -5.03 -19.00 -2.87
C LEU A 646 -5.94 -19.25 -1.67
N SER A 647 -5.45 -20.01 -0.70
CA SER A 647 -6.02 -19.99 0.64
C SER A 647 -6.02 -18.55 1.15
N PRO A 648 -7.00 -18.13 1.98
CA PRO A 648 -6.86 -16.90 2.73
C PRO A 648 -5.48 -16.88 3.36
N LEU A 649 -4.87 -15.71 3.50
CA LEU A 649 -3.59 -15.59 4.18
C LEU A 649 -3.78 -16.03 5.63
N VAL A 650 -3.60 -17.32 5.83
CA VAL A 650 -3.64 -17.96 7.14
C VAL A 650 -2.24 -17.92 7.73
N ASN A 651 -2.16 -17.68 9.02
CA ASN A 651 -0.89 -17.70 9.73
C ASN A 651 -0.10 -18.99 9.38
N PRO A 652 1.16 -18.91 8.96
CA PRO A 652 1.95 -20.07 8.52
C PRO A 652 2.17 -21.10 9.61
N MET A 653 2.01 -20.68 10.87
CA MET A 653 2.05 -21.62 12.01
C MET A 653 0.79 -22.48 12.10
N VAL A 654 -0.16 -22.30 11.18
CA VAL A 654 -1.41 -23.04 11.12
C VAL A 654 -1.54 -23.75 9.77
N SER A 655 -2.03 -24.95 9.78
CA SER A 655 -2.51 -25.67 8.59
C SER A 655 -4.01 -25.84 8.69
N VAL A 656 -4.76 -25.12 7.85
CA VAL A 656 -6.20 -25.34 7.73
C VAL A 656 -6.42 -26.66 7.02
N ILE A 657 -7.27 -27.52 7.58
CA ILE A 657 -7.55 -28.87 7.09
C ILE A 657 -8.79 -28.83 6.19
N LYS A 658 -9.86 -28.22 6.66
CA LYS A 658 -11.13 -28.13 5.93
C LYS A 658 -12.07 -27.11 6.55
N SER A 659 -13.00 -26.63 5.76
CA SER A 659 -14.12 -25.82 6.22
C SER A 659 -15.19 -26.67 6.89
N VAL A 660 -15.90 -26.08 7.85
CA VAL A 660 -16.92 -26.76 8.63
C VAL A 660 -18.19 -25.90 8.61
N MET A 661 -19.31 -26.54 8.31
CA MET A 661 -20.62 -25.92 8.38
C MET A 661 -21.55 -26.85 9.18
N LEU A 662 -22.11 -26.33 10.25
CA LEU A 662 -23.09 -27.04 11.07
C LEU A 662 -24.49 -26.49 10.71
N LYS A 663 -25.25 -27.28 9.96
CA LYS A 663 -26.66 -26.98 9.60
C LYS A 663 -27.58 -27.66 10.59
N LYS A 664 -27.90 -27.00 11.68
CA LYS A 664 -29.07 -27.37 12.51
C LYS A 664 -29.69 -26.12 13.10
N ASN A 665 -31.04 -26.10 13.12
CA ASN A 665 -31.80 -25.12 13.89
C ASN A 665 -31.58 -25.38 15.37
N TYR A 666 -30.64 -24.69 15.98
CA TYR A 666 -30.50 -24.68 17.43
C TYR A 666 -31.21 -23.47 18.01
N PRO A 667 -32.05 -23.65 19.03
CA PRO A 667 -32.60 -22.51 19.74
C PRO A 667 -31.50 -21.71 20.47
N ASP A 668 -31.75 -20.45 20.65
CA ASP A 668 -30.85 -19.33 20.95
C ASP A 668 -29.88 -19.45 22.14
N GLN A 669 -29.80 -20.56 22.88
CA GLN A 669 -29.08 -20.57 24.15
C GLN A 669 -28.08 -21.68 24.42
N ILE A 670 -28.01 -22.74 23.68
CA ILE A 670 -27.07 -23.83 23.99
C ILE A 670 -26.48 -24.39 22.69
N PHE A 671 -25.20 -24.21 22.49
CA PHE A 671 -24.43 -24.98 21.52
C PHE A 671 -24.25 -26.39 22.07
N PRO A 672 -24.90 -27.41 21.49
CA PRO A 672 -24.54 -28.78 21.82
C PRO A 672 -23.11 -29.05 21.33
N ILE A 673 -22.42 -29.93 22.00
CA ILE A 673 -21.11 -30.44 21.53
C ILE A 673 -21.36 -31.05 20.14
N PRO A 674 -20.73 -30.52 19.06
CA PRO A 674 -20.94 -31.08 17.71
C PRO A 674 -20.47 -32.51 17.69
N SER A 675 -21.28 -33.38 17.12
CA SER A 675 -20.85 -34.74 16.78
C SER A 675 -20.28 -34.78 15.36
N PHE A 676 -19.46 -35.78 15.03
CA PHE A 676 -18.96 -35.93 13.65
C PHE A 676 -20.10 -36.08 12.63
N ALA A 677 -21.26 -36.57 13.07
CA ALA A 677 -22.45 -36.71 12.22
C ALA A 677 -23.14 -35.38 11.91
N ASP A 678 -22.91 -34.36 12.71
CA ASP A 678 -23.48 -33.01 12.53
C ASP A 678 -22.65 -32.11 11.62
N LEU A 679 -21.44 -32.56 11.25
CA LEU A 679 -20.53 -31.84 10.38
C LEU A 679 -20.88 -32.10 8.90
N HIS A 680 -21.39 -31.09 8.24
CA HIS A 680 -21.53 -31.10 6.78
C HIS A 680 -20.29 -30.48 6.17
N TYR A 681 -19.53 -31.27 5.42
CA TYR A 681 -18.35 -30.81 4.71
C TYR A 681 -18.76 -30.46 3.27
N ASP A 682 -18.47 -29.25 2.84
CA ASP A 682 -18.56 -28.91 1.42
C ASP A 682 -17.22 -29.24 0.75
N TYR A 683 -17.17 -30.44 0.15
CA TYR A 683 -15.97 -30.93 -0.54
C TYR A 683 -15.79 -30.33 -1.94
N SER A 684 -16.78 -29.60 -2.45
CA SER A 684 -16.80 -29.26 -3.87
C SER A 684 -15.89 -28.11 -4.26
N LYS A 685 -15.42 -27.31 -3.28
CA LYS A 685 -14.47 -26.20 -3.48
C LYS A 685 -13.84 -25.84 -2.14
N PHE A 686 -12.56 -25.56 -2.11
CA PHE A 686 -11.86 -25.04 -0.93
C PHE A 686 -12.44 -23.67 -0.55
N ARG A 687 -13.47 -23.64 0.27
CA ARG A 687 -14.07 -22.43 0.81
C ARG A 687 -13.77 -22.38 2.29
N VAL A 688 -13.01 -21.39 2.72
CA VAL A 688 -12.81 -21.13 4.15
C VAL A 688 -13.72 -19.97 4.52
N PRO A 689 -14.73 -20.16 5.36
CA PRO A 689 -15.55 -19.04 5.80
C PRO A 689 -14.67 -18.08 6.63
N VAL A 690 -14.62 -16.85 6.22
CA VAL A 690 -13.93 -15.78 6.94
C VAL A 690 -14.94 -15.19 7.94
N GLY A 691 -15.11 -15.85 9.04
CA GLY A 691 -15.97 -15.40 10.12
C GLY A 691 -15.18 -15.47 11.42
N PRO A 692 -14.97 -16.70 11.95
CA PRO A 692 -14.24 -16.83 13.21
C PRO A 692 -12.73 -16.70 13.00
N THR A 693 -12.07 -16.06 13.93
CA THR A 693 -10.60 -15.92 13.98
C THR A 693 -10.10 -16.05 15.41
N LEU A 694 -8.80 -16.10 15.60
CA LEU A 694 -8.17 -16.06 16.92
C LEU A 694 -6.82 -15.33 16.83
N ARG A 695 -6.34 -14.89 18.01
CA ARG A 695 -5.05 -14.22 18.13
C ARG A 695 -4.15 -15.00 19.07
N PHE A 696 -2.93 -15.25 18.61
CA PHE A 696 -1.85 -15.83 19.39
C PHE A 696 -1.18 -14.77 20.30
N GLN A 697 -0.47 -15.22 21.33
CA GLN A 697 0.33 -14.34 22.20
C GLN A 697 1.61 -13.86 21.53
#